data_435b4b8723441a82959cc7fab3f59887
#
_entry.id   435b4b8723441a82959cc7fab3f59887
#
_cell.length_a   1.000
_cell.length_b   1.000
_cell.length_c   1.000
_cell.angle_alpha   90.00
_cell.angle_beta   90.00
_cell.angle_gamma   90.00
#
_symmetry.space_group_name_H-M   'P 1'
#
loop_
_entity.id
_entity.type
_entity.pdbx_description
1 polymer ?
#
loop_
_entity_poly.entity_id
_entity_poly.type
_entity_poly.pdbx_seq_one_letter_code
_entity_poly.pdbx_strand_id
1 'polypeptide(L)'
;MKERYLLEEEVGENGFSLITDYDGNDEHAFDVNIKSGDILPVLPLRNMVLFPGVFLPITVGRKASLKLVREAEKKHKDIAVICQRSAHTEDPKLEDLHNIGTVGRIVRVLEMPDQTTTVILQGMKRLRLKEIVDTHPYLKGEVELLEEDIPNKDDKEFQAPVETCKDLTMRYIKSSEMHQDSSFAIKNISNPMFLINFICANLPFKKDEKMDLLSINSLRERTYHLLEILNREVQLAEIKASIQMRAREDIDQQQREYFLQQQIKTIQDELGGSGQEQEIEEMRLKAVKMHWNAEVRETFLKELAKLERTHPQSPDFSVQLNYLQTMLNLPWGVYTTDNLNLKNAEKTLNKDHYGLEKVKERILEHLAVLKLKGDMKSPIICLYGPPGVGKTSLGKSIASALKRKYVRMSLGGVHDEAEIRGHRKTYIGAMPGRIIKSLIKAGASNPVFILDEIDKVSADRQGDPSSALLEVLDPEQNTSFHDNFLDVDYDLSKVLFIATANNLNTIPGPLLDRMELIEVSGYITEEKVEIARKHLLPKELEANGLKKTDIKIPKDTLEAIIESYTRESGVRELEKKIGKILRKSARQYATDGYFAKTEIKPADLYEFLGAPEYTRDKYQGNEYAGVVTGLAWTAVGGEILFVETSLSRGKGARLTLTGNLGDVMKESAMLALEYIKAHASILNLNEDIFDNWNIHIHVPEGAIPKDGPSAGITMATSLASALTQRKVKANLAMTGEITLRGKVLPVGGIKEKILAAKRAGIKEIIMSAENKKNIDEIQDIYLKGLQFHYVNDIKEVFAIALTDEKVADAIDLSVKKPSQE
;
A
#
# COMPACT_ATOMS: atom_id res chain seq x y z
N MET A 1 42.83 -32.86 -21.46
CA MET A 1 42.15 -33.76 -20.55
C MET A 1 42.79 -33.59 -19.15
N LYS A 2 42.17 -32.79 -18.30
CA LYS A 2 42.42 -32.81 -16.87
C LYS A 2 41.04 -32.71 -16.23
N GLU A 3 40.55 -33.88 -15.82
CA GLU A 3 39.38 -33.97 -14.94
C GLU A 3 39.70 -33.25 -13.63
N ARG A 4 38.92 -32.22 -13.25
CA ARG A 4 38.93 -31.65 -11.93
C ARG A 4 37.61 -31.89 -11.25
N TYR A 5 37.71 -32.42 -10.07
CA TYR A 5 36.67 -32.90 -9.19
C TYR A 5 35.70 -31.79 -8.80
N LEU A 6 34.42 -32.06 -8.99
CA LEU A 6 33.34 -31.37 -8.27
C LEU A 6 33.26 -31.96 -6.86
N LEU A 7 33.44 -31.12 -5.87
CA LEU A 7 33.29 -31.47 -4.46
C LEU A 7 31.83 -31.82 -4.12
N GLU A 8 31.65 -32.92 -3.43
CA GLU A 8 30.38 -33.46 -2.93
C GLU A 8 29.93 -32.73 -1.65
N GLU A 9 29.69 -31.45 -1.62
CA GLU A 9 29.06 -30.84 -0.45
C GLU A 9 28.18 -29.64 -0.85
N GLU A 10 26.90 -29.70 -0.44
CA GLU A 10 25.90 -28.64 -0.39
C GLU A 10 25.21 -28.22 -1.70
N VAL A 11 24.25 -29.03 -2.11
CA VAL A 11 23.11 -28.55 -2.91
C VAL A 11 22.03 -28.06 -1.93
N GLY A 12 22.18 -26.83 -1.46
CA GLY A 12 21.12 -26.14 -0.73
C GLY A 12 20.04 -25.64 -1.66
N GLU A 13 18.83 -25.42 -1.15
CA GLU A 13 17.62 -24.98 -1.89
C GLU A 13 17.75 -23.66 -2.67
N ASN A 14 18.89 -22.97 -2.60
CA ASN A 14 19.26 -21.75 -3.35
C ASN A 14 20.56 -21.94 -4.12
N GLY A 15 20.65 -23.01 -4.91
CA GLY A 15 21.87 -23.39 -5.61
C GLY A 15 22.29 -22.39 -6.69
N PHE A 16 23.27 -21.56 -6.41
CA PHE A 16 24.12 -21.00 -7.46
C PHE A 16 24.85 -22.15 -8.15
N SER A 17 24.64 -22.29 -9.44
CA SER A 17 25.35 -23.28 -10.26
C SER A 17 26.80 -22.86 -10.36
N LEU A 18 27.66 -23.48 -9.58
CA LEU A 18 29.11 -23.32 -9.63
C LEU A 18 29.65 -23.77 -10.97
N ILE A 19 30.15 -22.83 -11.76
CA ILE A 19 30.99 -23.11 -12.90
C ILE A 19 32.27 -22.35 -12.72
N THR A 20 33.32 -23.06 -12.42
CA THR A 20 34.57 -22.45 -12.04
C THR A 20 35.58 -22.27 -13.19
N ASP A 21 35.37 -22.86 -14.36
CA ASP A 21 36.42 -22.89 -15.39
C ASP A 21 35.93 -22.62 -16.84
N TYR A 22 34.76 -21.99 -17.06
CA TYR A 22 34.28 -21.66 -18.40
C TYR A 22 34.30 -20.13 -18.64
N ASP A 23 35.30 -19.67 -19.41
CA ASP A 23 35.52 -18.26 -19.74
C ASP A 23 34.54 -17.67 -20.77
N GLY A 24 33.67 -18.49 -21.38
CA GLY A 24 32.74 -18.03 -22.42
C GLY A 24 33.38 -17.57 -23.70
N ASN A 25 34.71 -17.75 -23.86
CA ASN A 25 35.48 -17.24 -24.98
C ASN A 25 35.52 -18.17 -26.22
N ASP A 26 35.01 -19.39 -26.09
CA ASP A 26 34.99 -20.37 -27.20
C ASP A 26 33.69 -20.20 -27.98
N GLU A 27 33.74 -19.47 -29.08
CA GLU A 27 32.55 -19.18 -29.94
C GLU A 27 31.93 -20.49 -30.54
N HIS A 28 32.69 -21.57 -30.61
CA HIS A 28 32.21 -22.88 -31.11
C HIS A 28 31.67 -23.83 -30.03
N ALA A 29 31.78 -23.48 -28.76
CA ALA A 29 31.33 -24.34 -27.65
C ALA A 29 29.81 -24.55 -27.61
N PHE A 30 29.04 -23.69 -28.26
CA PHE A 30 27.58 -23.72 -28.31
C PHE A 30 27.04 -24.24 -29.67
N ASP A 31 27.87 -24.70 -30.55
CA ASP A 31 27.42 -25.21 -31.82
C ASP A 31 26.65 -26.54 -31.64
N VAL A 32 25.46 -26.56 -32.21
CA VAL A 32 24.56 -27.71 -32.22
C VAL A 32 24.40 -28.20 -33.64
N ASN A 33 24.49 -29.54 -33.86
CA ASN A 33 24.24 -30.18 -35.16
C ASN A 33 22.74 -30.42 -35.41
N ILE A 34 21.92 -29.40 -35.15
CA ILE A 34 20.46 -29.42 -35.30
C ILE A 34 20.09 -28.45 -36.39
N LYS A 35 19.19 -28.86 -37.29
CA LYS A 35 18.63 -28.00 -38.34
C LYS A 35 17.20 -27.61 -37.97
N SER A 36 16.76 -26.46 -38.41
CA SER A 36 15.36 -26.05 -38.28
C SER A 36 14.46 -27.06 -39.00
N GLY A 37 13.47 -27.60 -38.28
CA GLY A 37 12.60 -28.69 -38.74
C GLY A 37 12.98 -30.06 -38.17
N ASP A 38 14.09 -30.17 -37.42
CA ASP A 38 14.45 -31.45 -36.77
C ASP A 38 13.49 -31.74 -35.59
N ILE A 39 13.25 -33.06 -35.37
CA ILE A 39 12.40 -33.51 -34.25
C ILE A 39 13.30 -33.85 -33.06
N LEU A 40 13.12 -33.11 -31.96
CA LEU A 40 13.85 -33.33 -30.73
C LEU A 40 12.96 -33.89 -29.60
N PRO A 41 13.54 -34.67 -28.66
CA PRO A 41 12.90 -35.00 -27.40
C PRO A 41 12.65 -33.72 -26.60
N VAL A 42 11.42 -33.53 -26.11
CA VAL A 42 11.03 -32.31 -25.35
C VAL A 42 10.96 -32.62 -23.87
N LEU A 43 11.78 -31.93 -23.07
CA LEU A 43 11.80 -32.01 -21.62
C LEU A 43 11.06 -30.78 -21.02
N PRO A 44 9.86 -30.97 -20.48
CA PRO A 44 9.11 -29.88 -19.87
C PRO A 44 9.61 -29.58 -18.44
N LEU A 45 9.97 -28.30 -18.16
CA LEU A 45 10.35 -27.81 -16.85
C LEU A 45 9.18 -27.09 -16.19
N ARG A 46 8.99 -27.26 -14.87
CA ARG A 46 7.85 -26.67 -14.16
C ARG A 46 8.04 -25.19 -13.83
N ASN A 47 9.09 -24.84 -13.13
CA ASN A 47 9.33 -23.46 -12.63
C ASN A 47 10.74 -22.96 -12.95
N MET A 48 11.43 -23.62 -13.85
CA MET A 48 12.81 -23.28 -14.18
C MET A 48 12.93 -22.98 -15.67
N VAL A 49 13.80 -22.05 -16.01
CA VAL A 49 14.07 -21.62 -17.38
C VAL A 49 15.56 -21.82 -17.65
N LEU A 50 15.88 -22.60 -18.70
CA LEU A 50 17.25 -22.83 -19.13
C LEU A 50 17.68 -21.72 -20.11
N PHE A 51 18.78 -21.04 -19.81
CA PHE A 51 19.36 -20.04 -20.69
C PHE A 51 20.58 -20.59 -21.45
N PRO A 52 20.86 -20.08 -22.65
CA PRO A 52 22.08 -20.47 -23.40
C PRO A 52 23.35 -20.21 -22.58
N GLY A 53 24.28 -21.17 -22.62
CA GLY A 53 25.54 -21.08 -21.90
C GLY A 53 25.48 -21.50 -20.43
N VAL A 54 24.32 -21.56 -19.83
CA VAL A 54 24.16 -21.78 -18.37
C VAL A 54 23.95 -23.28 -18.10
N PHE A 55 24.50 -23.74 -16.98
CA PHE A 55 24.26 -25.07 -16.46
C PHE A 55 23.12 -25.01 -15.44
N LEU A 56 22.17 -25.95 -15.57
CA LEU A 56 21.00 -25.99 -14.71
C LEU A 56 20.85 -27.39 -14.11
N PRO A 57 21.03 -27.59 -12.80
CA PRO A 57 20.67 -28.83 -12.15
C PRO A 57 19.15 -28.91 -12.00
N ILE A 58 18.56 -30.01 -12.44
CA ILE A 58 17.12 -30.26 -12.34
C ILE A 58 16.83 -31.61 -11.73
N THR A 59 15.84 -31.70 -10.86
CA THR A 59 15.35 -32.99 -10.35
C THR A 59 14.23 -33.50 -11.23
N VAL A 60 14.40 -34.69 -11.77
CA VAL A 60 13.48 -35.34 -12.70
C VAL A 60 12.71 -36.43 -11.96
N GLY A 61 11.39 -36.28 -11.85
CA GLY A 61 10.53 -37.27 -11.15
C GLY A 61 9.52 -37.97 -12.05
N ARG A 62 9.20 -37.42 -13.24
CA ARG A 62 8.21 -38.03 -14.15
C ARG A 62 8.81 -39.22 -14.90
N LYS A 63 8.05 -40.31 -14.98
CA LYS A 63 8.50 -41.53 -15.70
C LYS A 63 8.89 -41.26 -17.16
N ALA A 64 8.10 -40.44 -17.87
CA ALA A 64 8.39 -40.05 -19.26
C ALA A 64 9.69 -39.25 -19.37
N SER A 65 9.90 -38.28 -18.47
CA SER A 65 11.11 -37.45 -18.45
C SER A 65 12.35 -38.22 -18.04
N LEU A 66 12.26 -39.14 -17.09
CA LEU A 66 13.35 -40.07 -16.72
C LEU A 66 13.77 -40.95 -17.89
N LYS A 67 12.78 -41.50 -18.67
CA LYS A 67 13.05 -42.30 -19.85
C LYS A 67 13.72 -41.47 -20.93
N LEU A 68 13.24 -40.24 -21.15
CA LEU A 68 13.85 -39.29 -22.10
C LEU A 68 15.31 -39.05 -21.76
N VAL A 69 15.60 -38.67 -20.50
CA VAL A 69 16.94 -38.33 -20.02
C VAL A 69 17.90 -39.52 -20.19
N ARG A 70 17.51 -40.72 -19.74
CA ARG A 70 18.35 -41.92 -19.86
C ARG A 70 18.63 -42.32 -21.33
N GLU A 71 17.65 -42.14 -22.23
CA GLU A 71 17.86 -42.40 -23.66
C GLU A 71 18.72 -41.34 -24.34
N ALA A 72 18.52 -40.07 -23.99
CA ALA A 72 19.30 -38.97 -24.55
C ALA A 72 20.76 -39.02 -24.08
N GLU A 73 21.01 -39.33 -22.80
CA GLU A 73 22.35 -39.54 -22.24
C GLU A 73 23.10 -40.65 -22.97
N LYS A 74 22.48 -41.86 -23.09
CA LYS A 74 23.08 -43.00 -23.76
C LYS A 74 23.43 -42.77 -25.24
N LYS A 75 22.65 -41.93 -25.93
CA LYS A 75 22.79 -41.62 -27.33
C LYS A 75 23.53 -40.32 -27.60
N HIS A 76 23.99 -39.61 -26.54
CA HIS A 76 24.59 -38.27 -26.62
C HIS A 76 23.78 -37.31 -27.50
N LYS A 77 22.44 -37.34 -27.35
CA LYS A 77 21.53 -36.49 -28.11
C LYS A 77 21.15 -35.26 -27.35
N ASP A 78 21.17 -34.12 -28.03
CA ASP A 78 20.63 -32.87 -27.52
C ASP A 78 19.10 -32.97 -27.41
N ILE A 79 18.51 -32.26 -26.46
CA ILE A 79 17.07 -32.26 -26.14
C ILE A 79 16.51 -30.83 -26.17
N ALA A 80 15.23 -30.70 -26.47
CA ALA A 80 14.54 -29.42 -26.33
C ALA A 80 14.04 -29.24 -24.90
N VAL A 81 14.49 -28.20 -24.21
CA VAL A 81 14.11 -27.89 -22.82
C VAL A 81 13.16 -26.71 -22.84
N ILE A 82 11.92 -26.90 -22.37
CA ILE A 82 10.84 -25.93 -22.48
C ILE A 82 10.13 -25.77 -21.17
N CYS A 83 9.89 -24.53 -20.76
CA CYS A 83 9.17 -24.21 -19.52
C CYS A 83 7.66 -24.41 -19.69
N GLN A 84 7.00 -24.98 -18.69
CA GLN A 84 5.54 -25.09 -18.64
C GLN A 84 4.91 -23.76 -18.23
N ARG A 85 3.74 -23.43 -18.80
CA ARG A 85 2.94 -22.27 -18.42
C ARG A 85 2.42 -22.41 -16.99
N SER A 86 1.93 -23.60 -16.62
CA SER A 86 1.48 -23.93 -15.27
C SER A 86 2.31 -25.05 -14.67
N ALA A 87 2.76 -24.89 -13.43
CA ALA A 87 3.51 -25.89 -12.69
C ALA A 87 2.66 -27.12 -12.28
N HIS A 88 1.34 -26.96 -12.25
CA HIS A 88 0.41 -28.00 -11.78
C HIS A 88 0.03 -29.03 -12.85
N THR A 89 0.33 -28.77 -14.11
CA THR A 89 0.01 -29.72 -15.20
C THR A 89 0.98 -30.91 -15.16
N GLU A 90 0.46 -32.12 -14.96
CA GLU A 90 1.28 -33.33 -14.91
C GLU A 90 1.70 -33.80 -16.30
N ASP A 91 0.79 -33.86 -17.25
CA ASP A 91 1.04 -34.27 -18.64
C ASP A 91 0.81 -33.08 -19.58
N PRO A 92 1.82 -32.24 -19.80
CA PRO A 92 1.66 -31.03 -20.59
C PRO A 92 1.50 -31.33 -22.08
N LYS A 93 0.54 -30.62 -22.69
CA LYS A 93 0.33 -30.55 -24.13
C LYS A 93 1.02 -29.30 -24.70
N LEU A 94 0.97 -29.11 -26.01
CA LEU A 94 1.57 -27.94 -26.67
C LEU A 94 1.06 -26.63 -26.07
N GLU A 95 -0.22 -26.54 -25.74
CA GLU A 95 -0.86 -25.34 -25.15
C GLU A 95 -0.33 -25.01 -23.73
N ASP A 96 0.12 -26.03 -22.99
CA ASP A 96 0.65 -25.91 -21.63
C ASP A 96 2.15 -25.55 -21.61
N LEU A 97 2.79 -25.49 -22.76
CA LEU A 97 4.21 -25.16 -22.92
C LEU A 97 4.39 -23.75 -23.46
N HIS A 98 5.50 -23.12 -23.10
CA HIS A 98 5.92 -21.92 -23.79
C HIS A 98 6.45 -22.26 -25.18
N ASN A 99 6.30 -21.34 -26.13
CA ASN A 99 6.73 -21.59 -27.51
C ASN A 99 8.25 -21.49 -27.67
N ILE A 100 8.93 -20.84 -26.76
CA ILE A 100 10.37 -20.60 -26.76
C ILE A 100 11.02 -21.40 -25.65
N GLY A 101 12.12 -22.03 -25.94
CA GLY A 101 12.93 -22.77 -25.01
C GLY A 101 14.40 -22.78 -25.45
N THR A 102 15.16 -23.69 -24.90
CA THR A 102 16.60 -23.83 -25.16
C THR A 102 16.97 -25.27 -25.48
N VAL A 103 17.86 -25.47 -26.44
CA VAL A 103 18.50 -26.77 -26.67
C VAL A 103 19.35 -27.10 -25.46
N GLY A 104 19.08 -28.21 -24.82
CA GLY A 104 19.82 -28.67 -23.65
C GLY A 104 20.67 -29.89 -23.97
N ARG A 105 21.90 -29.86 -23.52
CA ARG A 105 22.81 -30.99 -23.54
C ARG A 105 22.91 -31.59 -22.15
N ILE A 106 22.74 -32.89 -22.02
CA ILE A 106 22.90 -33.58 -20.75
C ILE A 106 24.39 -33.71 -20.46
N VAL A 107 24.85 -33.10 -19.39
CA VAL A 107 26.26 -33.17 -18.97
C VAL A 107 26.46 -34.34 -18.01
N ARG A 108 25.57 -34.52 -17.06
CA ARG A 108 25.66 -35.60 -16.07
C ARG A 108 24.29 -35.93 -15.49
N VAL A 109 24.10 -37.20 -15.20
CA VAL A 109 22.92 -37.73 -14.49
C VAL A 109 23.41 -38.26 -13.16
N LEU A 110 22.83 -37.80 -12.06
CA LEU A 110 23.18 -38.19 -10.70
C LEU A 110 21.97 -38.85 -10.03
N GLU A 111 22.14 -40.04 -9.54
CA GLU A 111 21.14 -40.73 -8.71
C GLU A 111 21.44 -40.40 -7.24
N MET A 112 20.53 -39.69 -6.58
CA MET A 112 20.69 -39.28 -5.21
C MET A 112 20.29 -40.39 -4.23
N PRO A 113 20.79 -40.35 -2.94
CA PRO A 113 20.47 -41.40 -1.97
C PRO A 113 18.98 -41.55 -1.64
N ASP A 114 18.20 -40.50 -1.87
CA ASP A 114 16.74 -40.43 -1.69
C ASP A 114 15.94 -41.00 -2.90
N GLN A 115 16.61 -41.65 -3.84
CA GLN A 115 16.05 -42.17 -5.09
C GLN A 115 15.57 -41.12 -6.08
N THR A 116 15.87 -39.85 -5.87
CA THR A 116 15.63 -38.80 -6.85
C THR A 116 16.75 -38.79 -7.90
N THR A 117 16.42 -38.44 -9.16
CA THR A 117 17.40 -38.34 -10.23
C THR A 117 17.61 -36.85 -10.53
N THR A 118 18.82 -36.36 -10.29
CA THR A 118 19.23 -35.00 -10.66
C THR A 118 20.03 -35.03 -11.96
N VAL A 119 19.64 -34.17 -12.88
CA VAL A 119 20.26 -34.06 -14.21
C VAL A 119 20.86 -32.68 -14.34
N ILE A 120 22.14 -32.60 -14.71
CA ILE A 120 22.82 -31.34 -15.01
C ILE A 120 22.69 -31.12 -16.52
N LEU A 121 21.96 -30.07 -16.89
CA LEU A 121 21.76 -29.62 -18.25
C LEU A 121 22.63 -28.41 -18.56
N GLN A 122 23.26 -28.40 -19.72
CA GLN A 122 23.90 -27.24 -20.32
C GLN A 122 22.98 -26.66 -21.40
N GLY A 123 22.66 -25.39 -21.31
CA GLY A 123 21.94 -24.67 -22.35
C GLY A 123 22.84 -24.37 -23.53
N MET A 124 22.37 -24.67 -24.76
CA MET A 124 23.11 -24.43 -25.98
C MET A 124 22.58 -23.23 -26.76
N LYS A 125 21.63 -23.40 -27.66
CA LYS A 125 20.99 -22.36 -28.46
C LYS A 125 19.51 -22.26 -28.14
N ARG A 126 18.90 -21.08 -28.33
CA ARG A 126 17.47 -20.91 -28.20
C ARG A 126 16.74 -21.60 -29.34
N LEU A 127 15.56 -22.10 -29.04
CA LEU A 127 14.71 -22.76 -30.03
C LEU A 127 13.25 -22.28 -29.87
N ARG A 128 12.51 -22.45 -30.95
CA ARG A 128 11.04 -22.34 -30.96
C ARG A 128 10.45 -23.73 -31.21
N LEU A 129 9.54 -24.16 -30.37
CA LEU A 129 8.74 -25.34 -30.57
C LEU A 129 7.57 -25.00 -31.48
N LYS A 130 7.48 -25.70 -32.64
CA LYS A 130 6.41 -25.52 -33.63
C LYS A 130 5.21 -26.39 -33.31
N GLU A 131 5.45 -27.72 -33.23
CA GLU A 131 4.40 -28.68 -32.94
C GLU A 131 4.97 -29.89 -32.17
N ILE A 132 4.07 -30.61 -31.50
CA ILE A 132 4.39 -31.88 -30.86
C ILE A 132 4.01 -32.99 -31.83
N VAL A 133 5.02 -33.73 -32.29
CA VAL A 133 4.87 -34.80 -33.29
C VAL A 133 4.53 -36.13 -32.63
N ASP A 134 5.04 -36.39 -31.44
CA ASP A 134 4.85 -37.66 -30.73
C ASP A 134 4.79 -37.43 -29.21
N THR A 135 3.93 -38.18 -28.55
CA THR A 135 3.76 -38.07 -27.08
C THR A 135 4.22 -39.31 -26.33
N HIS A 136 4.52 -40.39 -27.04
CA HIS A 136 4.95 -41.66 -26.46
C HIS A 136 6.30 -42.11 -27.04
N PRO A 137 7.26 -42.59 -26.24
CA PRO A 137 7.23 -42.77 -24.79
C PRO A 137 7.49 -41.48 -23.97
N TYR A 138 7.82 -40.42 -24.63
CA TYR A 138 7.99 -39.04 -24.12
C TYR A 138 7.69 -38.05 -25.25
N LEU A 139 7.52 -36.78 -24.89
CA LEU A 139 7.22 -35.73 -25.85
C LEU A 139 8.36 -35.56 -26.88
N LYS A 140 8.01 -35.47 -28.15
CA LYS A 140 8.90 -35.11 -29.25
C LYS A 140 8.25 -34.01 -30.07
N GLY A 141 9.00 -33.00 -30.40
CA GLY A 141 8.49 -31.84 -31.13
C GLY A 141 9.43 -31.37 -32.21
N GLU A 142 8.84 -30.82 -33.26
CA GLU A 142 9.55 -30.10 -34.29
C GLU A 142 10.05 -28.78 -33.77
N VAL A 143 11.33 -28.47 -33.96
CA VAL A 143 11.97 -27.27 -33.44
C VAL A 143 12.57 -26.43 -34.56
N GLU A 144 12.57 -25.12 -34.31
CA GLU A 144 13.24 -24.12 -35.14
C GLU A 144 14.29 -23.42 -34.28
N LEU A 145 15.53 -23.39 -34.73
CA LEU A 145 16.59 -22.65 -34.04
C LEU A 145 16.38 -21.16 -34.23
N LEU A 146 16.51 -20.39 -33.14
CA LEU A 146 16.43 -18.94 -33.14
C LEU A 146 17.85 -18.37 -33.18
N GLU A 147 18.09 -17.49 -34.16
CA GLU A 147 19.32 -16.70 -34.23
C GLU A 147 19.25 -15.56 -33.25
N GLU A 148 20.37 -15.29 -32.59
CA GLU A 148 20.49 -14.17 -31.66
C GLU A 148 21.15 -12.99 -32.40
N ASP A 149 20.55 -11.81 -32.28
CA ASP A 149 21.12 -10.56 -32.71
C ASP A 149 22.08 -10.05 -31.60
N ILE A 150 23.39 -10.29 -31.86
CA ILE A 150 24.48 -9.99 -30.95
C ILE A 150 25.17 -8.73 -31.45
N PRO A 151 25.18 -7.59 -30.67
CA PRO A 151 25.90 -6.40 -31.01
C PRO A 151 27.41 -6.65 -31.12
N ASN A 152 28.10 -5.83 -31.91
CA ASN A 152 29.54 -5.95 -32.09
C ASN A 152 30.27 -5.74 -30.75
N LYS A 153 31.34 -6.49 -30.48
CA LYS A 153 32.12 -6.43 -29.25
C LYS A 153 32.68 -5.01 -28.94
N ASP A 154 32.89 -4.19 -29.97
CA ASP A 154 33.42 -2.82 -29.82
C ASP A 154 32.32 -1.73 -29.67
N ASP A 155 31.06 -2.13 -29.59
CA ASP A 155 29.93 -1.21 -29.45
C ASP A 155 29.83 -0.65 -28.01
N LYS A 156 30.34 0.57 -27.84
CA LYS A 156 30.37 1.27 -26.55
C LYS A 156 28.99 1.54 -25.98
N GLU A 157 27.96 1.72 -26.82
CA GLU A 157 26.58 1.92 -26.39
C GLU A 157 25.99 0.64 -25.81
N PHE A 158 26.45 -0.52 -26.23
CA PHE A 158 26.03 -1.81 -25.65
C PHE A 158 26.85 -2.18 -24.41
N GLN A 159 28.13 -1.85 -24.36
CA GLN A 159 28.99 -2.17 -23.20
C GLN A 159 28.54 -1.49 -21.92
N ALA A 160 28.08 -0.22 -21.97
CA ALA A 160 27.65 0.51 -20.77
C ALA A 160 26.44 -0.12 -20.06
N PRO A 161 25.34 -0.54 -20.72
CA PRO A 161 24.28 -1.33 -20.11
C PRO A 161 24.74 -2.65 -19.50
N VAL A 162 25.65 -3.36 -20.16
CA VAL A 162 26.20 -4.64 -19.66
C VAL A 162 27.00 -4.43 -18.36
N GLU A 163 27.86 -3.43 -18.30
CA GLU A 163 28.58 -3.05 -17.08
C GLU A 163 27.62 -2.62 -15.98
N THR A 164 26.56 -1.87 -16.31
CA THR A 164 25.54 -1.48 -15.36
C THR A 164 24.79 -2.71 -14.80
N CYS A 165 24.48 -3.71 -15.63
CA CYS A 165 23.91 -4.99 -15.17
C CYS A 165 24.86 -5.69 -14.18
N LYS A 166 26.15 -5.70 -14.48
CA LYS A 166 27.17 -6.30 -13.61
C LYS A 166 27.23 -5.61 -12.25
N ASP A 167 27.26 -4.27 -12.25
CA ASP A 167 27.29 -3.46 -11.02
C ASP A 167 26.02 -3.64 -10.19
N LEU A 168 24.84 -3.60 -10.80
CA LEU A 168 23.58 -3.81 -10.10
C LEU A 168 23.48 -5.22 -9.53
N THR A 169 23.95 -6.23 -10.26
CA THR A 169 23.99 -7.60 -9.75
C THR A 169 24.92 -7.72 -8.54
N MET A 170 26.06 -7.06 -8.58
CA MET A 170 26.99 -7.01 -7.43
C MET A 170 26.37 -6.32 -6.21
N ARG A 171 25.63 -5.24 -6.44
CA ARG A 171 24.88 -4.54 -5.36
C ARG A 171 23.78 -5.45 -4.79
N TYR A 172 23.05 -6.16 -5.65
CA TYR A 172 22.03 -7.11 -5.23
C TYR A 172 22.64 -8.21 -4.33
N ILE A 173 23.73 -8.85 -4.75
CA ILE A 173 24.43 -9.89 -3.98
C ILE A 173 24.91 -9.35 -2.63
N LYS A 174 25.44 -8.12 -2.59
CA LYS A 174 25.90 -7.48 -1.35
C LYS A 174 24.74 -7.17 -0.38
N SER A 175 23.56 -6.86 -0.91
CA SER A 175 22.37 -6.51 -0.11
C SER A 175 21.48 -7.72 0.21
N SER A 176 21.74 -8.87 -0.41
CA SER A 176 21.09 -10.15 -0.15
C SER A 176 22.05 -11.07 0.61
N GLU A 177 21.52 -12.00 1.39
CA GLU A 177 22.33 -13.00 2.16
C GLU A 177 22.97 -14.07 1.25
N MET A 178 23.23 -13.77 -0.02
CA MET A 178 23.87 -14.70 -0.95
C MET A 178 25.39 -14.81 -0.67
N HIS A 179 25.93 -16.03 -0.81
CA HIS A 179 27.33 -16.32 -0.53
C HIS A 179 28.30 -15.45 -1.36
N GLN A 180 29.41 -15.05 -0.76
CA GLN A 180 30.44 -14.19 -1.39
C GLN A 180 31.07 -14.78 -2.65
N ASP A 181 31.03 -16.12 -2.80
CA ASP A 181 31.58 -16.84 -3.97
C ASP A 181 30.86 -16.48 -5.28
N SER A 182 29.58 -16.09 -5.21
CA SER A 182 28.79 -15.66 -6.35
C SER A 182 29.30 -14.34 -6.96
N SER A 183 29.87 -13.48 -6.15
CA SER A 183 30.42 -12.19 -6.60
C SER A 183 31.71 -12.37 -7.40
N PHE A 184 32.49 -13.41 -7.08
CA PHE A 184 33.74 -13.71 -7.77
C PHE A 184 33.46 -14.27 -9.18
N ALA A 185 32.44 -15.13 -9.33
CA ALA A 185 32.04 -15.68 -10.62
C ALA A 185 31.64 -14.57 -11.61
N ILE A 186 30.80 -13.64 -11.19
CA ILE A 186 30.30 -12.54 -12.04
C ILE A 186 31.41 -11.58 -12.45
N LYS A 187 32.38 -11.32 -11.58
CA LYS A 187 33.52 -10.44 -11.92
C LYS A 187 34.36 -10.98 -13.05
N ASN A 188 34.53 -12.29 -13.12
CA ASN A 188 35.44 -12.95 -14.07
C ASN A 188 34.80 -13.25 -15.44
N ILE A 189 33.48 -13.13 -15.57
CA ILE A 189 32.82 -13.32 -16.86
C ILE A 189 33.10 -12.10 -17.77
N SER A 190 33.76 -12.36 -18.89
CA SER A 190 34.12 -11.36 -19.90
C SER A 190 33.18 -11.33 -21.11
N ASN A 191 32.49 -12.43 -21.39
CA ASN A 191 31.56 -12.51 -22.52
C ASN A 191 30.19 -11.91 -22.16
N PRO A 192 29.73 -10.83 -22.84
CA PRO A 192 28.48 -10.15 -22.50
C PRO A 192 27.25 -11.04 -22.60
N MET A 193 27.15 -11.88 -23.63
CA MET A 193 26.01 -12.78 -23.82
C MET A 193 25.93 -13.79 -22.67
N PHE A 194 27.07 -14.41 -22.33
CA PHE A 194 27.11 -15.34 -21.22
C PHE A 194 26.80 -14.68 -19.89
N LEU A 195 27.32 -13.46 -19.64
CA LEU A 195 27.02 -12.70 -18.43
C LEU A 195 25.54 -12.41 -18.28
N ILE A 196 24.89 -11.90 -19.33
CA ILE A 196 23.46 -11.57 -19.31
C ILE A 196 22.62 -12.84 -19.06
N ASN A 197 22.90 -13.92 -19.80
CA ASN A 197 22.18 -15.19 -19.61
C ASN A 197 22.42 -15.80 -18.22
N PHE A 198 23.64 -15.67 -17.69
CA PHE A 198 24.01 -16.12 -16.35
C PHE A 198 23.23 -15.36 -15.26
N ILE A 199 23.11 -14.05 -15.38
CA ILE A 199 22.33 -13.21 -14.47
C ILE A 199 20.84 -13.58 -14.53
N CYS A 200 20.27 -13.71 -15.74
CA CYS A 200 18.87 -14.10 -15.95
C CYS A 200 18.54 -15.46 -15.32
N ALA A 201 19.45 -16.42 -15.39
CA ALA A 201 19.24 -17.77 -14.87
C ALA A 201 19.31 -17.83 -13.35
N ASN A 202 20.33 -17.17 -12.75
CA ASN A 202 20.70 -17.39 -11.35
C ASN A 202 20.05 -16.43 -10.36
N LEU A 203 19.55 -15.26 -10.78
CA LEU A 203 18.82 -14.38 -9.88
C LEU A 203 17.36 -14.84 -9.68
N PRO A 204 16.76 -14.56 -8.52
CA PRO A 204 15.43 -15.05 -8.14
C PRO A 204 14.29 -14.25 -8.80
N PHE A 205 14.40 -14.05 -10.12
CA PHE A 205 13.34 -13.42 -10.90
C PHE A 205 12.13 -14.36 -11.03
N LYS A 206 10.96 -13.78 -11.23
CA LYS A 206 9.74 -14.55 -11.48
C LYS A 206 9.89 -15.37 -12.78
N LYS A 207 9.24 -16.53 -12.82
CA LYS A 207 9.26 -17.40 -13.99
C LYS A 207 8.88 -16.68 -15.29
N ASP A 208 7.83 -15.87 -15.24
CA ASP A 208 7.32 -15.14 -16.41
C ASP A 208 8.33 -14.09 -16.88
N GLU A 209 8.99 -13.37 -15.97
CA GLU A 209 10.07 -12.42 -16.31
C GLU A 209 11.27 -13.14 -16.95
N LYS A 210 11.64 -14.34 -16.45
CA LYS A 210 12.69 -15.16 -17.09
C LYS A 210 12.31 -15.62 -18.49
N MET A 211 11.03 -15.95 -18.68
CA MET A 211 10.53 -16.34 -20.01
C MET A 211 10.49 -15.15 -20.97
N ASP A 212 10.08 -13.98 -20.51
CA ASP A 212 10.11 -12.75 -21.31
C ASP A 212 11.53 -12.42 -21.74
N LEU A 213 12.51 -12.46 -20.83
CA LEU A 213 13.92 -12.27 -21.14
C LEU A 213 14.44 -13.31 -22.15
N LEU A 214 14.06 -14.58 -22.01
CA LEU A 214 14.46 -15.62 -22.96
C LEU A 214 13.84 -15.40 -24.35
N SER A 215 12.67 -14.78 -24.44
CA SER A 215 11.94 -14.55 -25.69
C SER A 215 12.52 -13.44 -26.56
N ILE A 216 13.26 -12.51 -25.98
CA ILE A 216 13.84 -11.36 -26.69
C ILE A 216 15.01 -11.83 -27.57
N ASN A 217 14.94 -11.56 -28.87
CA ASN A 217 15.97 -11.97 -29.84
C ASN A 217 17.22 -11.08 -29.82
N SER A 218 17.02 -9.75 -29.68
CA SER A 218 18.13 -8.80 -29.59
C SER A 218 18.76 -8.83 -28.20
N LEU A 219 20.04 -9.12 -28.12
CA LEU A 219 20.78 -9.11 -26.85
C LEU A 219 20.79 -7.72 -26.21
N ARG A 220 20.77 -6.66 -27.04
CA ARG A 220 20.66 -5.28 -26.57
C ARG A 220 19.34 -5.03 -25.84
N GLU A 221 18.21 -5.38 -26.45
CA GLU A 221 16.89 -5.21 -25.84
C GLU A 221 16.75 -6.06 -24.57
N ARG A 222 17.24 -7.31 -24.60
CA ARG A 222 17.28 -8.19 -23.43
C ARG A 222 18.05 -7.55 -22.28
N THR A 223 19.18 -6.90 -22.56
CA THR A 223 20.00 -6.22 -21.56
C THR A 223 19.24 -5.04 -20.94
N TYR A 224 18.55 -4.21 -21.72
CA TYR A 224 17.74 -3.13 -21.19
C TYR A 224 16.58 -3.61 -20.32
N HIS A 225 15.89 -4.67 -20.77
CA HIS A 225 14.81 -5.26 -19.98
C HIS A 225 15.32 -5.88 -18.67
N LEU A 226 16.48 -6.53 -18.73
CA LEU A 226 17.18 -7.03 -17.54
C LEU A 226 17.55 -5.90 -16.58
N LEU A 227 18.02 -4.75 -17.09
CA LEU A 227 18.34 -3.57 -16.26
C LEU A 227 17.11 -3.04 -15.50
N GLU A 228 15.96 -3.02 -16.13
CA GLU A 228 14.70 -2.60 -15.50
C GLU A 228 14.34 -3.51 -14.31
N ILE A 229 14.39 -4.83 -14.55
CA ILE A 229 14.13 -5.83 -13.51
C ILE A 229 15.16 -5.72 -12.37
N LEU A 230 16.45 -5.63 -12.71
CA LEU A 230 17.55 -5.53 -11.74
C LEU A 230 17.42 -4.29 -10.84
N ASN A 231 17.10 -3.12 -11.42
CA ASN A 231 16.92 -1.90 -10.64
C ASN A 231 15.82 -2.05 -9.59
N ARG A 232 14.70 -2.67 -9.97
CA ARG A 232 13.61 -2.94 -9.05
C ARG A 232 14.03 -3.90 -7.92
N GLU A 233 14.68 -5.00 -8.28
CA GLU A 233 15.08 -6.03 -7.32
C GLU A 233 16.18 -5.53 -6.36
N VAL A 234 17.14 -4.73 -6.85
CA VAL A 234 18.17 -4.09 -6.02
C VAL A 234 17.55 -3.16 -4.99
N GLN A 235 16.60 -2.30 -5.40
CA GLN A 235 15.91 -1.40 -4.48
C GLN A 235 15.17 -2.18 -3.38
N LEU A 236 14.48 -3.26 -3.75
CA LEU A 236 13.78 -4.11 -2.79
C LEU A 236 14.76 -4.79 -1.81
N ALA A 237 15.89 -5.30 -2.32
CA ALA A 237 16.92 -5.95 -1.50
C ALA A 237 17.57 -4.94 -0.53
N GLU A 238 17.89 -3.72 -0.97
CA GLU A 238 18.46 -2.66 -0.14
C GLU A 238 17.50 -2.21 0.96
N ILE A 239 16.20 -2.09 0.65
CA ILE A 239 15.18 -1.79 1.66
C ILE A 239 15.10 -2.92 2.69
N LYS A 240 15.06 -4.18 2.24
CA LYS A 240 15.00 -5.35 3.12
C LYS A 240 16.23 -5.43 4.03
N ALA A 241 17.42 -5.25 3.46
CA ALA A 241 18.68 -5.23 4.22
C ALA A 241 18.72 -4.09 5.26
N SER A 242 18.22 -2.89 4.91
CA SER A 242 18.14 -1.77 5.84
C SER A 242 17.18 -2.01 7.01
N ILE A 243 16.07 -2.70 6.76
CA ILE A 243 15.12 -3.09 7.81
C ILE A 243 15.75 -4.16 8.72
N GLN A 244 16.41 -5.15 8.14
CA GLN A 244 17.10 -6.20 8.89
C GLN A 244 18.25 -5.65 9.74
N MET A 245 19.02 -4.69 9.19
CA MET A 245 20.12 -4.04 9.91
C MET A 245 19.60 -3.26 11.12
N ARG A 246 18.53 -2.48 10.96
CA ARG A 246 17.88 -1.78 12.09
C ARG A 246 17.33 -2.74 13.14
N ALA A 247 16.70 -3.83 12.70
CA ALA A 247 16.23 -4.85 13.63
C ALA A 247 17.38 -5.55 14.38
N ARG A 248 18.51 -5.74 13.72
CA ARG A 248 19.72 -6.29 14.32
C ARG A 248 20.39 -5.32 15.30
N GLU A 249 20.50 -4.03 14.93
CA GLU A 249 21.01 -2.98 15.84
C GLU A 249 20.15 -2.87 17.11
N ASP A 250 18.83 -2.93 16.97
CA ASP A 250 17.90 -2.94 18.13
C ASP A 250 18.08 -4.19 19.00
N ILE A 251 18.30 -5.36 18.39
CA ILE A 251 18.58 -6.62 19.09
C ILE A 251 19.98 -6.59 19.74
N ASP A 252 21.00 -6.12 19.04
CA ASP A 252 22.36 -6.02 19.56
C ASP A 252 22.45 -5.02 20.72
N GLN A 253 21.69 -3.91 20.66
CA GLN A 253 21.58 -2.96 21.75
C GLN A 253 20.91 -3.60 22.98
N GLN A 254 19.82 -4.33 22.78
CA GLN A 254 19.16 -5.08 23.86
C GLN A 254 20.05 -6.21 24.40
N GLN A 255 20.78 -6.93 23.54
CA GLN A 255 21.72 -7.96 23.98
C GLN A 255 22.93 -7.36 24.71
N ARG A 256 23.40 -6.19 24.29
CA ARG A 256 24.52 -5.51 24.97
C ARG A 256 24.12 -4.98 26.34
N GLU A 257 22.91 -4.43 26.48
CA GLU A 257 22.35 -4.07 27.79
C GLU A 257 22.15 -5.31 28.68
N TYR A 258 21.65 -6.39 28.10
CA TYR A 258 21.52 -7.68 28.79
C TYR A 258 22.89 -8.25 29.18
N PHE A 259 23.90 -8.19 28.30
CA PHE A 259 25.27 -8.68 28.56
C PHE A 259 25.99 -7.85 29.63
N LEU A 260 25.82 -6.54 29.61
CA LEU A 260 26.33 -5.63 30.65
C LEU A 260 25.64 -5.90 32.00
N GLN A 261 24.34 -6.15 32.01
CA GLN A 261 23.63 -6.59 33.22
C GLN A 261 24.09 -7.95 33.69
N GLN A 262 24.39 -8.87 32.78
CA GLN A 262 24.99 -10.18 33.15
C GLN A 262 26.44 -10.05 33.71
N GLN A 263 27.26 -9.21 33.13
CA GLN A 263 28.59 -8.94 33.64
C GLN A 263 28.55 -8.31 35.03
N ILE A 264 27.65 -7.34 35.26
CA ILE A 264 27.43 -6.79 36.60
C ILE A 264 26.98 -7.90 37.57
N LYS A 265 26.12 -8.82 37.12
CA LYS A 265 25.67 -9.95 37.89
C LYS A 265 26.80 -10.96 38.22
N THR A 266 27.63 -11.30 37.23
CA THR A 266 28.78 -12.19 37.42
C THR A 266 29.82 -11.59 38.40
N ILE A 267 30.05 -10.27 38.31
CA ILE A 267 30.92 -9.55 39.25
C ILE A 267 30.30 -9.50 40.67
N GLN A 268 28.96 -9.38 40.75
CA GLN A 268 28.24 -9.46 42.04
C GLN A 268 28.28 -10.87 42.63
N ASP A 269 28.20 -11.91 41.82
CA ASP A 269 28.32 -13.31 42.22
C ASP A 269 29.75 -13.68 42.67
N GLU A 270 30.79 -13.11 42.02
CA GLU A 270 32.20 -13.25 42.39
C GLU A 270 32.57 -12.48 43.66
N LEU A 271 31.84 -11.42 44.01
CA LEU A 271 32.01 -10.63 45.25
C LEU A 271 31.34 -11.27 46.47
N GLY A 272 30.79 -12.46 46.36
CA GLY A 272 30.42 -13.33 47.51
C GLY A 272 29.10 -12.97 48.15
N GLY A 273 28.04 -13.61 47.72
CA GLY A 273 26.85 -13.82 48.53
C GLY A 273 25.53 -13.40 47.93
N SER A 274 24.65 -14.36 47.68
CA SER A 274 23.20 -14.27 47.80
C SER A 274 22.45 -13.22 46.96
N GLY A 275 22.94 -12.78 45.80
CA GLY A 275 22.17 -11.86 44.90
C GLY A 275 20.80 -12.42 44.55
N GLN A 276 20.67 -13.73 44.46
CA GLN A 276 19.40 -14.40 44.12
C GLN A 276 18.42 -14.46 45.28
N GLU A 277 18.88 -14.79 46.47
CA GLU A 277 18.04 -14.79 47.69
C GLU A 277 17.55 -13.35 47.97
N GLN A 278 18.42 -12.37 47.75
CA GLN A 278 18.03 -10.95 47.84
C GLN A 278 16.99 -10.54 46.76
N GLU A 279 17.16 -10.97 45.52
CA GLU A 279 16.19 -10.67 44.46
C GLU A 279 14.82 -11.33 44.72
N ILE A 280 14.81 -12.56 45.17
CA ILE A 280 13.59 -13.28 45.57
C ILE A 280 12.92 -12.59 46.78
N GLU A 281 13.69 -12.19 47.77
CA GLU A 281 13.15 -11.49 48.93
C GLU A 281 12.68 -10.10 48.57
N GLU A 282 13.37 -9.37 47.69
CA GLU A 282 12.85 -8.10 47.12
C GLU A 282 11.54 -8.29 46.37
N MET A 283 11.40 -9.36 45.59
CA MET A 283 10.15 -9.67 44.90
C MET A 283 9.03 -9.95 45.88
N ARG A 284 9.33 -10.68 46.98
CA ARG A 284 8.39 -10.96 48.06
C ARG A 284 7.91 -9.68 48.74
N LEU A 285 8.85 -8.78 49.05
CA LEU A 285 8.55 -7.47 49.65
C LEU A 285 7.74 -6.53 48.68
N LYS A 286 8.06 -6.54 47.39
CA LYS A 286 7.28 -5.85 46.38
C LYS A 286 5.87 -6.41 46.29
N ALA A 287 5.71 -7.73 46.29
CA ALA A 287 4.41 -8.40 46.21
C ALA A 287 3.45 -8.02 47.33
N VAL A 288 4.00 -7.82 48.55
CA VAL A 288 3.18 -7.38 49.71
C VAL A 288 2.56 -5.98 49.46
N LYS A 289 3.24 -5.13 48.70
CA LYS A 289 2.79 -3.76 48.40
C LYS A 289 1.82 -3.67 47.20
N MET A 290 1.65 -4.79 46.47
CA MET A 290 0.81 -4.81 45.29
C MET A 290 -0.67 -4.96 45.62
N HIS A 291 -1.53 -4.28 44.86
CA HIS A 291 -2.99 -4.35 45.02
C HIS A 291 -3.56 -5.52 44.18
N TRP A 292 -3.17 -6.74 44.57
CA TRP A 292 -3.63 -7.96 43.89
C TRP A 292 -4.90 -8.51 44.52
N ASN A 293 -5.74 -9.12 43.70
CA ASN A 293 -6.78 -10.01 44.18
C ASN A 293 -6.19 -11.30 44.80
N ALA A 294 -7.01 -12.10 45.43
CA ALA A 294 -6.55 -13.32 46.10
C ALA A 294 -5.90 -14.31 45.12
N GLU A 295 -6.48 -14.49 43.96
CA GLU A 295 -6.07 -15.42 42.92
C GLU A 295 -4.67 -15.08 42.35
N VAL A 296 -4.48 -13.81 41.94
CA VAL A 296 -3.20 -13.32 41.43
C VAL A 296 -2.10 -13.46 42.48
N ARG A 297 -2.42 -13.14 43.72
CA ARG A 297 -1.47 -13.31 44.87
C ARG A 297 -1.08 -14.74 45.08
N GLU A 298 -2.06 -15.66 45.06
CA GLU A 298 -1.80 -17.08 45.23
C GLU A 298 -0.94 -17.63 44.10
N THR A 299 -1.26 -17.27 42.85
CA THR A 299 -0.50 -17.67 41.66
C THR A 299 0.93 -17.14 41.72
N PHE A 300 1.12 -15.87 42.08
CA PHE A 300 2.45 -15.30 42.25
C PHE A 300 3.28 -16.04 43.31
N LEU A 301 2.72 -16.28 44.51
CA LEU A 301 3.41 -16.96 45.58
C LEU A 301 3.76 -18.41 45.22
N LYS A 302 2.89 -19.11 44.51
CA LYS A 302 3.13 -20.46 44.00
C LYS A 302 4.26 -20.50 42.99
N GLU A 303 4.30 -19.58 42.03
CA GLU A 303 5.37 -19.52 41.03
C GLU A 303 6.69 -19.00 41.65
N LEU A 304 6.66 -18.13 42.67
CA LEU A 304 7.80 -17.67 43.41
C LEU A 304 8.45 -18.86 44.20
N ALA A 305 7.61 -19.66 44.87
CA ALA A 305 8.08 -20.88 45.58
C ALA A 305 8.66 -21.95 44.63
N LYS A 306 8.21 -21.95 43.36
CA LYS A 306 8.78 -22.79 42.32
C LYS A 306 10.11 -22.26 41.84
N LEU A 307 10.27 -20.94 41.68
CA LEU A 307 11.53 -20.29 41.35
C LEU A 307 12.61 -20.57 42.40
N GLU A 308 12.26 -20.52 43.70
CA GLU A 308 13.13 -20.82 44.80
C GLU A 308 13.75 -22.24 44.75
N ARG A 309 13.02 -23.20 44.16
CA ARG A 309 13.45 -24.60 44.00
C ARG A 309 14.16 -24.86 42.67
N THR A 310 14.08 -23.94 41.73
CA THR A 310 14.65 -24.11 40.38
C THR A 310 16.13 -23.71 40.38
N HIS A 311 16.98 -24.60 39.87
CA HIS A 311 18.40 -24.30 39.79
C HIS A 311 18.69 -23.10 38.89
N PRO A 312 19.52 -22.15 39.33
CA PRO A 312 19.78 -20.90 38.60
C PRO A 312 20.33 -21.05 37.18
N GLN A 313 21.03 -22.14 36.91
CA GLN A 313 21.58 -22.41 35.57
C GLN A 313 20.56 -23.13 34.65
N SER A 314 19.37 -23.44 35.14
CA SER A 314 18.30 -23.98 34.29
C SER A 314 17.72 -22.91 33.39
N PRO A 315 17.46 -23.20 32.10
CA PRO A 315 16.73 -22.30 31.22
C PRO A 315 15.37 -21.88 31.80
N ASP A 316 14.71 -22.75 32.54
CA ASP A 316 13.42 -22.49 33.17
C ASP A 316 13.48 -21.38 34.22
N PHE A 317 14.64 -21.21 34.89
CA PHE A 317 14.83 -20.14 35.86
C PHE A 317 14.62 -18.76 35.25
N SER A 318 15.25 -18.50 34.12
CA SER A 318 15.14 -17.21 33.40
C SER A 318 13.72 -16.93 32.95
N VAL A 319 13.02 -17.95 32.46
CA VAL A 319 11.63 -17.85 32.05
C VAL A 319 10.72 -17.51 33.22
N GLN A 320 10.89 -18.21 34.34
CA GLN A 320 10.12 -17.98 35.56
C GLN A 320 10.40 -16.62 36.18
N LEU A 321 11.66 -16.22 36.22
CA LEU A 321 12.08 -14.93 36.72
C LEU A 321 11.43 -13.80 35.90
N ASN A 322 11.50 -13.86 34.57
CA ASN A 322 10.87 -12.88 33.67
C ASN A 322 9.34 -12.84 33.86
N TYR A 323 8.71 -13.99 34.07
CA TYR A 323 7.27 -14.08 34.36
C TYR A 323 6.91 -13.31 35.64
N LEU A 324 7.61 -13.60 36.76
CA LEU A 324 7.37 -12.96 38.06
C LEU A 324 7.67 -11.44 38.00
N GLN A 325 8.75 -11.05 37.33
CA GLN A 325 9.06 -9.62 37.09
C GLN A 325 7.98 -8.95 36.29
N THR A 326 7.44 -9.61 35.26
CA THR A 326 6.33 -9.07 34.46
C THR A 326 5.08 -8.85 35.32
N MET A 327 4.73 -9.80 36.19
CA MET A 327 3.62 -9.66 37.14
C MET A 327 3.82 -8.48 38.09
N LEU A 328 5.04 -8.28 38.61
CA LEU A 328 5.37 -7.17 39.53
C LEU A 328 5.38 -5.83 38.83
N ASN A 329 5.77 -5.77 37.54
CA ASN A 329 5.87 -4.54 36.79
C ASN A 329 4.52 -4.05 36.25
N LEU A 330 3.51 -4.91 36.27
CA LEU A 330 2.15 -4.50 35.89
C LEU A 330 1.56 -3.54 36.94
N PRO A 331 0.89 -2.48 36.51
CA PRO A 331 0.34 -1.47 37.41
C PRO A 331 -1.00 -1.90 38.02
N TRP A 332 -1.03 -2.98 38.77
CA TRP A 332 -2.24 -3.52 39.39
C TRP A 332 -2.90 -2.50 40.32
N GLY A 333 -4.13 -2.08 39.99
CA GLY A 333 -4.89 -1.15 40.83
C GLY A 333 -4.28 0.26 40.94
N VAL A 334 -3.27 0.60 40.11
CA VAL A 334 -2.66 1.92 40.08
C VAL A 334 -3.41 2.80 39.10
N TYR A 335 -4.17 3.75 39.59
CA TYR A 335 -4.99 4.64 38.76
C TYR A 335 -4.50 6.08 38.83
N THR A 336 -4.48 6.74 37.69
CA THR A 336 -4.32 8.19 37.62
C THR A 336 -5.64 8.88 37.98
N THR A 337 -5.58 10.01 38.65
CA THR A 337 -6.79 10.80 38.98
C THR A 337 -7.33 11.48 37.74
N ASP A 338 -8.59 11.22 37.41
CA ASP A 338 -9.24 11.76 36.23
C ASP A 338 -9.65 13.23 36.41
N ASN A 339 -9.35 14.03 35.40
CA ASN A 339 -9.86 15.38 35.28
C ASN A 339 -11.08 15.41 34.35
N LEU A 340 -12.26 15.14 34.89
CA LEU A 340 -13.52 15.16 34.13
C LEU A 340 -14.15 16.57 34.05
N ASN A 341 -13.32 17.60 33.98
CA ASN A 341 -13.79 18.97 33.75
C ASN A 341 -13.97 19.21 32.23
N LEU A 342 -15.21 19.17 31.76
CA LEU A 342 -15.57 19.34 30.35
C LEU A 342 -15.07 20.67 29.75
N LYS A 343 -15.14 21.79 30.52
CA LYS A 343 -14.62 23.06 30.03
C LYS A 343 -13.11 23.05 29.81
N ASN A 344 -12.36 22.29 30.63
CA ASN A 344 -10.93 22.13 30.44
C ASN A 344 -10.63 21.20 29.27
N ALA A 345 -11.43 20.15 29.09
CA ALA A 345 -11.33 19.24 27.96
C ALA A 345 -11.57 19.99 26.63
N GLU A 346 -12.64 20.76 26.54
CA GLU A 346 -12.96 21.63 25.42
C GLU A 346 -11.81 22.61 25.11
N LYS A 347 -11.28 23.29 26.13
CA LYS A 347 -10.15 24.20 25.96
C LYS A 347 -8.90 23.51 25.42
N THR A 348 -8.61 22.28 25.89
CA THR A 348 -7.46 21.47 25.42
C THR A 348 -7.66 21.05 23.97
N LEU A 349 -8.84 20.53 23.63
CA LEU A 349 -9.16 20.13 22.26
C LEU A 349 -9.10 21.33 21.29
N ASN A 350 -9.61 22.49 21.68
CA ASN A 350 -9.56 23.71 20.86
C ASN A 350 -8.15 24.29 20.72
N LYS A 351 -7.31 24.09 21.73
CA LYS A 351 -5.90 24.49 21.66
C LYS A 351 -5.10 23.60 20.69
N ASP A 352 -5.33 22.28 20.74
CA ASP A 352 -4.52 21.31 20.03
C ASP A 352 -5.02 21.05 18.59
N HIS A 353 -6.31 21.27 18.33
CA HIS A 353 -6.95 21.01 17.05
C HIS A 353 -7.78 22.20 16.57
N TYR A 354 -7.50 22.63 15.34
CA TYR A 354 -8.29 23.66 14.66
C TYR A 354 -9.45 23.00 13.90
N GLY A 355 -10.64 23.61 13.94
CA GLY A 355 -11.85 23.07 13.32
C GLY A 355 -12.34 21.80 14.02
N LEU A 356 -12.96 20.89 13.27
CA LEU A 356 -13.50 19.61 13.75
C LEU A 356 -14.56 19.76 14.86
N GLU A 357 -15.39 20.80 14.78
CA GLU A 357 -16.33 21.14 15.87
C GLU A 357 -17.27 19.97 16.22
N LYS A 358 -17.88 19.31 15.21
CA LYS A 358 -18.73 18.13 15.42
C LYS A 358 -17.99 16.97 16.10
N VAL A 359 -16.74 16.74 15.74
CA VAL A 359 -15.90 15.68 16.35
C VAL A 359 -15.62 15.99 17.81
N LYS A 360 -15.25 17.24 18.10
CA LYS A 360 -15.01 17.71 19.48
C LYS A 360 -16.26 17.63 20.34
N GLU A 361 -17.41 18.02 19.80
CA GLU A 361 -18.70 17.94 20.47
C GLU A 361 -19.02 16.50 20.83
N ARG A 362 -18.91 15.55 19.89
CA ARG A 362 -19.11 14.13 20.16
C ARG A 362 -18.17 13.57 21.22
N ILE A 363 -16.89 13.98 21.18
CA ILE A 363 -15.93 13.60 22.21
C ILE A 363 -16.35 14.16 23.57
N LEU A 364 -16.79 15.41 23.64
CA LEU A 364 -17.26 16.03 24.89
C LEU A 364 -18.54 15.39 25.41
N GLU A 365 -19.49 15.03 24.54
CA GLU A 365 -20.68 14.25 24.91
C GLU A 365 -20.29 12.91 25.53
N HIS A 366 -19.38 12.18 24.91
CA HIS A 366 -18.87 10.90 25.45
C HIS A 366 -18.22 11.09 26.84
N LEU A 367 -17.37 12.12 26.99
CA LEU A 367 -16.73 12.46 28.27
C LEU A 367 -17.76 12.88 29.32
N ALA A 368 -18.86 13.53 28.90
CA ALA A 368 -19.96 13.90 29.82
C ALA A 368 -20.69 12.65 30.34
N VAL A 369 -20.95 11.68 29.45
CA VAL A 369 -21.56 10.40 29.85
C VAL A 369 -20.64 9.65 30.82
N LEU A 370 -19.35 9.56 30.55
CA LEU A 370 -18.36 8.97 31.46
C LEU A 370 -18.35 9.66 32.84
N LYS A 371 -18.47 10.97 32.85
CA LYS A 371 -18.54 11.74 34.10
C LYS A 371 -19.79 11.46 34.91
N LEU A 372 -20.96 11.34 34.26
CA LEU A 372 -22.25 11.14 34.92
C LEU A 372 -22.41 9.67 35.37
N LYS A 373 -22.00 8.74 34.55
CA LYS A 373 -22.17 7.32 34.81
C LYS A 373 -21.17 6.76 35.81
N GLY A 374 -19.95 7.31 35.84
CA GLY A 374 -18.88 6.91 36.74
C GLY A 374 -18.26 5.56 36.40
N ASP A 375 -18.71 4.90 35.30
CA ASP A 375 -18.16 3.67 34.80
C ASP A 375 -17.73 3.86 33.31
N MET A 376 -16.89 2.95 32.83
CA MET A 376 -16.38 2.96 31.44
C MET A 376 -17.18 2.05 30.50
N LYS A 377 -18.35 1.56 30.94
CA LYS A 377 -19.22 0.70 30.13
C LYS A 377 -19.94 1.50 29.05
N SER A 378 -19.21 2.12 28.17
CA SER A 378 -19.71 2.87 27.01
C SER A 378 -19.12 2.28 25.75
N PRO A 379 -19.77 2.42 24.59
CA PRO A 379 -19.18 2.06 23.31
C PRO A 379 -17.82 2.73 23.11
N ILE A 380 -16.94 2.04 22.43
CA ILE A 380 -15.59 2.53 22.17
C ILE A 380 -15.63 3.55 21.05
N ILE A 381 -14.97 4.68 21.26
CA ILE A 381 -14.86 5.70 20.21
C ILE A 381 -13.99 5.16 19.07
N CYS A 382 -14.51 5.15 17.85
CA CYS A 382 -13.75 4.90 16.64
C CYS A 382 -13.70 6.17 15.77
N LEU A 383 -12.53 6.78 15.69
CA LEU A 383 -12.27 7.93 14.82
C LEU A 383 -11.92 7.42 13.42
N TYR A 384 -12.81 7.61 12.46
CA TYR A 384 -12.56 7.15 11.08
C TYR A 384 -12.54 8.31 10.09
N GLY A 385 -11.84 8.14 8.98
CA GLY A 385 -11.71 9.14 7.91
C GLY A 385 -10.37 9.08 7.22
N PRO A 386 -10.10 9.99 6.27
CA PRO A 386 -8.90 9.95 5.46
C PRO A 386 -7.61 10.06 6.28
N PRO A 387 -6.47 9.63 5.72
CA PRO A 387 -5.19 9.73 6.41
C PRO A 387 -4.76 11.20 6.60
N GLY A 388 -4.02 11.47 7.68
CA GLY A 388 -3.44 12.79 7.93
C GLY A 388 -4.38 13.85 8.51
N VAL A 389 -5.62 13.51 8.89
CA VAL A 389 -6.58 14.45 9.49
C VAL A 389 -6.45 14.57 11.01
N GLY A 390 -5.49 13.89 11.63
CA GLY A 390 -5.20 14.06 13.06
C GLY A 390 -5.93 13.10 14.00
N LYS A 391 -6.48 11.99 13.53
CA LYS A 391 -7.19 10.99 14.35
C LYS A 391 -6.38 10.55 15.58
N THR A 392 -5.14 10.14 15.39
CA THR A 392 -4.26 9.68 16.47
C THR A 392 -3.87 10.81 17.43
N SER A 393 -3.74 12.05 16.94
CA SER A 393 -3.46 13.22 17.79
C SER A 393 -4.65 13.63 18.62
N LEU A 394 -5.88 13.45 18.13
CA LEU A 394 -7.10 13.66 18.93
C LEU A 394 -7.11 12.75 20.17
N GLY A 395 -6.76 11.47 20.01
CA GLY A 395 -6.62 10.56 21.14
C GLY A 395 -5.58 11.00 22.17
N LYS A 396 -4.45 11.56 21.71
CA LYS A 396 -3.45 12.14 22.61
C LYS A 396 -3.98 13.37 23.38
N SER A 397 -4.75 14.22 22.71
CA SER A 397 -5.35 15.41 23.34
C SER A 397 -6.43 15.01 24.34
N ILE A 398 -7.22 13.95 24.09
CA ILE A 398 -8.16 13.38 25.05
C ILE A 398 -7.42 12.91 26.32
N ALA A 399 -6.31 12.17 26.13
CA ALA A 399 -5.48 11.72 27.25
C ALA A 399 -4.96 12.90 28.09
N SER A 400 -4.48 13.95 27.42
CA SER A 400 -4.00 15.17 28.07
C SER A 400 -5.12 15.90 28.82
N ALA A 401 -6.31 15.98 28.24
CA ALA A 401 -7.48 16.62 28.84
C ALA A 401 -7.93 15.90 30.12
N LEU A 402 -7.93 14.57 30.09
CA LEU A 402 -8.26 13.71 31.22
C LEU A 402 -7.12 13.59 32.25
N LYS A 403 -5.92 14.06 31.94
CA LYS A 403 -4.68 13.82 32.71
C LYS A 403 -4.33 12.34 32.88
N ARG A 404 -4.78 11.50 31.94
CA ARG A 404 -4.43 10.09 31.90
C ARG A 404 -3.12 9.83 31.14
N LYS A 405 -2.47 8.73 31.42
CA LYS A 405 -1.36 8.24 30.62
C LYS A 405 -1.84 7.88 29.22
N TYR A 406 -1.00 8.11 28.24
CA TYR A 406 -1.28 7.86 26.83
C TYR A 406 -0.48 6.64 26.33
N VAL A 407 -1.15 5.71 25.70
CA VAL A 407 -0.56 4.54 25.06
C VAL A 407 -1.07 4.43 23.63
N ARG A 408 -0.20 4.09 22.71
CA ARG A 408 -0.55 3.82 21.31
C ARG A 408 -0.06 2.44 20.89
N MET A 409 -0.95 1.64 20.34
CA MET A 409 -0.65 0.37 19.70
C MET A 409 -1.12 0.42 18.25
N SER A 410 -0.19 0.24 17.30
CA SER A 410 -0.55 0.06 15.89
C SER A 410 -0.97 -1.39 15.66
N LEU A 411 -2.12 -1.55 15.03
CA LEU A 411 -2.67 -2.85 14.63
C LEU A 411 -2.32 -3.22 13.18
N GLY A 412 -1.74 -2.26 12.42
CA GLY A 412 -1.25 -2.54 11.08
C GLY A 412 -0.10 -3.55 11.10
N GLY A 413 -0.31 -4.69 10.44
CA GLY A 413 0.68 -5.78 10.39
C GLY A 413 0.57 -6.79 11.53
N VAL A 414 -0.48 -6.73 12.35
CA VAL A 414 -0.81 -7.77 13.33
C VAL A 414 -1.58 -8.87 12.61
N HIS A 415 -1.02 -10.08 12.62
CA HIS A 415 -1.58 -11.26 11.93
C HIS A 415 -1.85 -12.42 12.89
N ASP A 416 -1.21 -12.42 14.07
CA ASP A 416 -1.31 -13.49 15.07
C ASP A 416 -2.05 -12.98 16.32
N GLU A 417 -3.01 -13.77 16.80
CA GLU A 417 -3.72 -13.54 18.06
C GLU A 417 -2.75 -13.46 19.24
N ALA A 418 -1.67 -14.24 19.21
CA ALA A 418 -0.63 -14.24 20.23
C ALA A 418 0.08 -12.90 20.41
N GLU A 419 0.08 -12.03 19.42
CA GLU A 419 0.58 -10.66 19.59
C GLU A 419 -0.29 -9.84 20.55
N ILE A 420 -1.59 -10.10 20.62
CA ILE A 420 -2.53 -9.40 21.49
C ILE A 420 -2.59 -10.06 22.87
N ARG A 421 -2.81 -11.38 22.89
CA ARG A 421 -3.01 -12.20 24.11
C ARG A 421 -1.74 -12.79 24.68
N GLY A 422 -0.58 -12.61 24.04
CA GLY A 422 0.67 -13.23 24.48
C GLY A 422 0.80 -14.72 24.13
N HIS A 423 2.02 -15.21 24.24
CA HIS A 423 2.36 -16.63 24.02
C HIS A 423 2.24 -17.41 25.32
N ARG A 424 1.87 -18.67 25.26
CA ARG A 424 1.84 -19.51 26.46
C ARG A 424 3.22 -19.56 27.12
N LYS A 425 3.27 -19.33 28.45
CA LYS A 425 4.51 -19.24 29.25
C LYS A 425 5.44 -20.45 29.16
N THR A 426 4.96 -21.59 28.67
CA THR A 426 5.72 -22.83 28.53
C THR A 426 6.69 -22.84 27.34
N TYR A 427 6.58 -21.90 26.41
CA TYR A 427 7.46 -21.83 25.25
C TYR A 427 8.71 -20.99 25.57
N ILE A 428 9.88 -21.45 25.15
CA ILE A 428 11.13 -20.66 25.22
C ILE A 428 10.95 -19.40 24.37
N GLY A 429 11.18 -18.23 24.97
CA GLY A 429 10.96 -16.95 24.32
C GLY A 429 9.52 -16.43 24.38
N ALA A 430 8.64 -17.07 25.16
CA ALA A 430 7.29 -16.57 25.38
C ALA A 430 7.30 -15.14 25.95
N MET A 431 6.39 -14.32 25.46
CA MET A 431 6.26 -12.91 25.86
C MET A 431 4.78 -12.58 26.13
N PRO A 432 4.53 -11.64 27.05
CA PRO A 432 3.18 -11.11 27.23
C PRO A 432 2.69 -10.39 26.00
N GLY A 433 1.37 -10.32 25.82
CA GLY A 433 0.74 -9.63 24.73
C GLY A 433 1.04 -8.14 24.70
N ARG A 434 0.84 -7.51 23.55
CA ARG A 434 1.08 -6.07 23.36
C ARG A 434 0.21 -5.21 24.29
N ILE A 435 -0.98 -5.65 24.67
CA ILE A 435 -1.84 -4.96 25.64
C ILE A 435 -1.13 -4.86 26.98
N ILE A 436 -0.67 -5.99 27.51
CA ILE A 436 0.02 -6.08 28.80
C ILE A 436 1.34 -5.29 28.77
N LYS A 437 2.16 -5.46 27.74
CA LYS A 437 3.40 -4.66 27.57
C LYS A 437 3.14 -3.16 27.55
N SER A 438 2.05 -2.74 26.93
CA SER A 438 1.66 -1.34 26.85
C SER A 438 1.20 -0.78 28.18
N LEU A 439 0.50 -1.57 29.00
CA LEU A 439 0.10 -1.20 30.36
C LEU A 439 1.31 -1.05 31.29
N ILE A 440 2.27 -1.97 31.20
CA ILE A 440 3.55 -1.85 31.94
C ILE A 440 4.24 -0.54 31.58
N LYS A 441 4.35 -0.22 30.29
CA LYS A 441 4.94 1.04 29.81
C LYS A 441 4.17 2.28 30.30
N ALA A 442 2.86 2.20 30.40
CA ALA A 442 2.01 3.28 30.89
C ALA A 442 2.21 3.53 32.38
N GLY A 443 2.47 2.49 33.16
CA GLY A 443 2.57 2.55 34.63
C GLY A 443 1.25 2.93 35.32
N ALA A 444 0.11 2.70 34.67
CA ALA A 444 -1.23 2.96 35.19
C ALA A 444 -2.24 1.98 34.57
N SER A 445 -3.26 1.57 35.35
CA SER A 445 -4.34 0.67 34.90
C SER A 445 -5.50 1.39 34.17
N ASN A 446 -5.49 2.72 34.12
CA ASN A 446 -6.52 3.50 33.46
C ASN A 446 -5.97 4.45 32.37
N PRO A 447 -5.07 4.01 31.50
CA PRO A 447 -4.59 4.87 30.41
C PRO A 447 -5.67 5.15 29.37
N VAL A 448 -5.44 6.15 28.52
CA VAL A 448 -6.10 6.24 27.24
C VAL A 448 -5.30 5.41 26.25
N PHE A 449 -5.91 4.38 25.70
CA PHE A 449 -5.27 3.38 24.84
C PHE A 449 -5.75 3.54 23.40
N ILE A 450 -4.84 3.95 22.52
CA ILE A 450 -5.15 4.14 21.10
C ILE A 450 -4.83 2.87 20.34
N LEU A 451 -5.85 2.28 19.72
CA LEU A 451 -5.76 1.20 18.77
C LEU A 451 -5.73 1.80 17.36
N ASP A 452 -4.53 2.01 16.84
CA ASP A 452 -4.34 2.73 15.59
C ASP A 452 -4.38 1.77 14.40
N GLU A 453 -5.05 2.18 13.32
CA GLU A 453 -5.22 1.41 12.08
C GLU A 453 -5.93 0.06 12.28
N ILE A 454 -7.07 0.06 12.99
CA ILE A 454 -7.86 -1.16 13.23
C ILE A 454 -8.45 -1.75 11.93
N ASP A 455 -8.58 -0.94 10.89
CA ASP A 455 -8.99 -1.33 9.55
C ASP A 455 -7.96 -2.18 8.79
N LYS A 456 -6.75 -2.30 9.33
CA LYS A 456 -5.67 -3.12 8.75
C LYS A 456 -5.46 -4.45 9.46
N VAL A 457 -6.30 -4.78 10.42
CA VAL A 457 -6.30 -6.09 11.05
C VAL A 457 -6.85 -7.11 10.05
N SER A 458 -6.08 -8.12 9.75
CA SER A 458 -6.49 -9.21 8.84
C SER A 458 -6.41 -10.54 9.57
N ALA A 459 -7.45 -11.37 9.38
CA ALA A 459 -7.39 -12.77 9.78
C ALA A 459 -6.50 -13.53 8.79
N ASP A 460 -5.54 -14.29 9.30
CA ASP A 460 -4.68 -15.16 8.50
C ASP A 460 -4.85 -16.61 8.97
N ARG A 461 -4.24 -17.57 8.26
CA ARG A 461 -4.29 -19.01 8.61
C ARG A 461 -3.70 -19.33 10.00
N GLN A 462 -2.97 -18.42 10.61
CA GLN A 462 -2.29 -18.61 11.90
C GLN A 462 -3.06 -18.06 13.12
N GLY A 463 -4.19 -17.37 12.93
CA GLY A 463 -4.99 -16.86 14.04
C GLY A 463 -5.98 -15.77 13.62
N ASP A 464 -6.89 -15.43 14.52
CA ASP A 464 -7.85 -14.34 14.34
C ASP A 464 -7.64 -13.25 15.40
N PRO A 465 -6.80 -12.22 15.10
CA PRO A 465 -6.61 -11.09 16.00
C PRO A 465 -7.91 -10.33 16.32
N SER A 466 -8.91 -10.41 15.43
CA SER A 466 -10.20 -9.76 15.64
C SER A 466 -10.95 -10.34 16.82
N SER A 467 -10.88 -11.66 17.00
CA SER A 467 -11.48 -12.34 18.16
C SER A 467 -10.83 -11.91 19.48
N ALA A 468 -9.51 -11.77 19.52
CA ALA A 468 -8.82 -11.24 20.70
C ALA A 468 -9.20 -9.78 20.99
N LEU A 469 -9.37 -8.96 19.94
CA LEU A 469 -9.81 -7.57 20.10
C LEU A 469 -11.26 -7.49 20.58
N LEU A 470 -12.15 -8.42 20.22
CA LEU A 470 -13.52 -8.45 20.73
C LEU A 470 -13.54 -8.59 22.24
N GLU A 471 -12.73 -9.46 22.82
CA GLU A 471 -12.63 -9.59 24.28
C GLU A 471 -12.09 -8.33 24.96
N VAL A 472 -11.07 -7.71 24.37
CA VAL A 472 -10.49 -6.44 24.88
C VAL A 472 -11.49 -5.29 24.84
N LEU A 473 -12.29 -5.23 23.78
CA LEU A 473 -13.17 -4.10 23.47
C LEU A 473 -14.60 -4.30 23.99
N ASP A 474 -14.98 -5.48 24.42
CA ASP A 474 -16.30 -5.73 24.99
C ASP A 474 -16.32 -5.33 26.48
N PRO A 475 -17.13 -4.35 26.88
CA PRO A 475 -17.23 -3.92 28.29
C PRO A 475 -17.72 -5.00 29.26
N GLU A 476 -18.33 -6.06 28.74
CA GLU A 476 -18.79 -7.20 29.58
C GLU A 476 -17.68 -8.22 29.81
N GLN A 477 -16.72 -8.34 28.89
CA GLN A 477 -15.63 -9.32 28.92
C GLN A 477 -14.31 -8.73 29.40
N ASN A 478 -14.05 -7.46 29.16
CA ASN A 478 -12.76 -6.81 29.41
C ASN A 478 -12.40 -6.68 30.91
N THR A 479 -13.32 -6.98 31.81
CA THR A 479 -13.04 -7.09 33.26
C THR A 479 -12.16 -8.29 33.58
N SER A 480 -12.15 -9.30 32.73
CA SER A 480 -11.42 -10.57 32.88
C SER A 480 -10.61 -10.88 31.64
N PHE A 481 -9.83 -9.91 31.17
CA PHE A 481 -8.94 -10.13 30.01
C PHE A 481 -7.84 -11.12 30.35
N HIS A 482 -7.82 -12.24 29.63
CA HIS A 482 -6.85 -13.30 29.81
C HIS A 482 -5.66 -13.18 28.87
N ASP A 483 -4.47 -12.95 29.42
CA ASP A 483 -3.22 -13.01 28.68
C ASP A 483 -2.56 -14.38 28.87
N ASN A 484 -2.26 -15.08 27.78
CA ASN A 484 -1.71 -16.45 27.81
C ASN A 484 -0.34 -16.56 28.48
N PHE A 485 0.43 -15.46 28.53
CA PHE A 485 1.72 -15.42 29.21
C PHE A 485 1.54 -15.24 30.71
N LEU A 486 0.64 -14.34 31.12
CA LEU A 486 0.37 -14.07 32.53
C LEU A 486 -0.37 -15.23 33.18
N ASP A 487 -1.25 -15.92 32.43
CA ASP A 487 -2.08 -17.04 32.91
C ASP A 487 -2.94 -16.63 34.13
N VAL A 488 -3.29 -15.34 34.19
CA VAL A 488 -4.20 -14.75 35.18
C VAL A 488 -4.95 -13.61 34.48
N ASP A 489 -6.17 -13.34 34.96
CA ASP A 489 -7.01 -12.30 34.41
C ASP A 489 -6.57 -10.90 34.85
N TYR A 490 -6.64 -9.94 33.92
CA TYR A 490 -6.37 -8.53 34.17
C TYR A 490 -7.58 -7.67 33.84
N ASP A 491 -7.95 -6.78 34.75
CA ASP A 491 -9.10 -5.89 34.57
C ASP A 491 -8.75 -4.70 33.68
N LEU A 492 -9.30 -4.69 32.46
CA LEU A 492 -9.20 -3.58 31.48
C LEU A 492 -10.38 -2.62 31.54
N SER A 493 -11.34 -2.81 32.44
CA SER A 493 -12.60 -2.03 32.47
C SER A 493 -12.41 -0.52 32.72
N LYS A 494 -11.25 -0.12 33.24
CA LYS A 494 -10.93 1.29 33.51
C LYS A 494 -10.09 1.93 32.41
N VAL A 495 -9.67 1.16 31.41
CA VAL A 495 -8.94 1.65 30.23
C VAL A 495 -9.91 2.34 29.30
N LEU A 496 -9.58 3.53 28.84
CA LEU A 496 -10.35 4.20 27.78
C LEU A 496 -9.74 3.85 26.42
N PHE A 497 -10.38 2.91 25.71
CA PHE A 497 -9.98 2.54 24.38
C PHE A 497 -10.53 3.51 23.32
N ILE A 498 -9.68 3.92 22.39
CA ILE A 498 -10.04 4.72 21.23
C ILE A 498 -9.43 4.05 20.02
N ALA A 499 -10.26 3.66 19.05
CA ALA A 499 -9.81 3.08 17.79
C ALA A 499 -9.64 4.18 16.72
N THR A 500 -8.75 3.98 15.77
CA THR A 500 -8.66 4.78 14.56
C THR A 500 -8.73 3.90 13.32
N ALA A 501 -9.42 4.37 12.28
CA ALA A 501 -9.55 3.67 11.00
C ALA A 501 -9.48 4.66 9.83
N ASN A 502 -9.04 4.18 8.68
CA ASN A 502 -9.14 4.95 7.43
C ASN A 502 -10.37 4.50 6.63
N ASN A 503 -10.70 3.21 6.68
CA ASN A 503 -11.82 2.63 5.95
C ASN A 503 -12.61 1.69 6.89
N LEU A 504 -13.93 1.87 6.95
CA LEU A 504 -14.80 1.02 7.77
C LEU A 504 -15.10 -0.33 7.12
N ASN A 505 -15.06 -0.42 5.80
CA ASN A 505 -15.47 -1.62 5.06
C ASN A 505 -14.56 -2.83 5.30
N THR A 506 -13.36 -2.61 5.79
CA THR A 506 -12.39 -3.68 6.10
C THR A 506 -12.44 -4.15 7.55
N ILE A 507 -13.22 -3.46 8.39
CA ILE A 507 -13.37 -3.83 9.80
C ILE A 507 -14.46 -4.89 9.92
N PRO A 508 -14.22 -6.00 10.63
CA PRO A 508 -15.26 -7.01 10.88
C PRO A 508 -16.50 -6.43 11.57
N GLY A 509 -17.69 -6.84 11.10
CA GLY A 509 -18.98 -6.35 11.62
C GLY A 509 -19.11 -6.41 13.14
N PRO A 510 -18.77 -7.53 13.81
CA PRO A 510 -18.83 -7.65 15.27
C PRO A 510 -18.00 -6.62 16.03
N LEU A 511 -16.88 -6.14 15.45
CA LEU A 511 -16.08 -5.06 16.04
C LEU A 511 -16.75 -3.70 15.84
N LEU A 512 -17.34 -3.46 14.65
CA LEU A 512 -18.07 -2.22 14.36
C LEU A 512 -19.27 -2.03 15.28
N ASP A 513 -20.00 -3.09 15.58
CA ASP A 513 -21.19 -3.05 16.45
C ASP A 513 -20.88 -2.59 17.89
N ARG A 514 -19.61 -2.67 18.32
CA ARG A 514 -19.15 -2.24 19.65
C ARG A 514 -18.56 -0.83 19.67
N MET A 515 -18.55 -0.18 18.50
CA MET A 515 -17.88 1.11 18.33
C MET A 515 -18.88 2.25 18.09
N GLU A 516 -18.68 3.36 18.75
CA GLU A 516 -19.27 4.63 18.35
C GLU A 516 -18.43 5.28 17.27
N LEU A 517 -18.98 5.33 16.05
CA LEU A 517 -18.28 5.84 14.89
C LEU A 517 -18.34 7.36 14.82
N ILE A 518 -17.17 8.01 14.84
CA ILE A 518 -17.04 9.46 14.70
C ILE A 518 -16.24 9.76 13.44
N GLU A 519 -16.90 10.35 12.46
CA GLU A 519 -16.26 10.72 11.20
C GLU A 519 -15.37 11.96 11.39
N VAL A 520 -14.11 11.81 11.04
CA VAL A 520 -13.13 12.90 10.97
C VAL A 520 -12.92 13.25 9.50
N SER A 521 -13.67 14.23 9.01
CA SER A 521 -13.59 14.68 7.61
C SER A 521 -12.23 15.30 7.28
N GLY A 522 -11.95 15.43 5.97
CA GLY A 522 -10.80 16.19 5.49
C GLY A 522 -10.90 17.67 5.80
N TYR A 523 -9.77 18.37 5.70
CA TYR A 523 -9.67 19.80 5.88
C TYR A 523 -9.78 20.55 4.55
N ILE A 524 -10.38 21.71 4.59
CA ILE A 524 -10.39 22.67 3.49
C ILE A 524 -9.09 23.48 3.45
N THR A 525 -8.84 24.18 2.35
CA THR A 525 -7.61 24.97 2.18
C THR A 525 -7.43 25.98 3.31
N GLU A 526 -8.47 26.69 3.69
CA GLU A 526 -8.45 27.69 4.78
C GLU A 526 -8.14 27.06 6.13
N GLU A 527 -8.73 25.90 6.42
CA GLU A 527 -8.43 25.14 7.65
C GLU A 527 -6.99 24.63 7.65
N LYS A 528 -6.51 24.09 6.50
CA LYS A 528 -5.11 23.63 6.35
C LYS A 528 -4.12 24.76 6.59
N VAL A 529 -4.40 25.97 6.08
CA VAL A 529 -3.58 27.15 6.31
C VAL A 529 -3.51 27.50 7.79
N GLU A 530 -4.66 27.51 8.49
CA GLU A 530 -4.67 27.81 9.92
C GLU A 530 -3.99 26.73 10.75
N ILE A 531 -4.17 25.45 10.38
CA ILE A 531 -3.46 24.32 11.00
C ILE A 531 -1.96 24.44 10.75
N ALA A 532 -1.55 24.74 9.51
CA ALA A 532 -0.15 24.93 9.18
C ALA A 532 0.48 26.05 10.02
N ARG A 533 -0.19 27.20 10.11
CA ARG A 533 0.29 28.36 10.86
C ARG A 533 0.38 28.12 12.37
N LYS A 534 -0.66 27.49 12.95
CA LYS A 534 -0.77 27.34 14.41
C LYS A 534 -0.02 26.14 14.95
N HIS A 535 0.06 25.05 14.17
CA HIS A 535 0.55 23.75 14.65
C HIS A 535 1.76 23.22 13.87
N LEU A 536 1.67 23.15 12.52
CA LEU A 536 2.72 22.49 11.74
C LEU A 536 4.00 23.33 11.68
N LEU A 537 3.89 24.60 11.35
CA LEU A 537 5.04 25.48 11.19
C LEU A 537 5.86 25.60 12.49
N PRO A 538 5.25 25.84 13.67
CA PRO A 538 5.99 25.87 14.93
C PRO A 538 6.66 24.53 15.27
N LYS A 539 5.97 23.42 15.01
CA LYS A 539 6.49 22.06 15.24
C LYS A 539 7.69 21.77 14.34
N GLU A 540 7.58 22.07 13.04
CA GLU A 540 8.63 21.83 12.07
C GLU A 540 9.83 22.76 12.27
N LEU A 541 9.64 24.00 12.70
CA LEU A 541 10.74 24.90 13.08
C LEU A 541 11.53 24.30 14.24
N GLU A 542 10.87 23.87 15.30
CA GLU A 542 11.52 23.23 16.45
C GLU A 542 12.24 21.94 16.06
N ALA A 543 11.59 21.08 15.26
CA ALA A 543 12.17 19.81 14.78
C ALA A 543 13.42 20.00 13.91
N ASN A 544 13.54 21.14 13.21
CA ASN A 544 14.69 21.48 12.39
C ASN A 544 15.70 22.43 13.08
N GLY A 545 15.56 22.66 14.40
CA GLY A 545 16.47 23.49 15.19
C GLY A 545 16.38 25.00 14.91
N LEU A 546 15.27 25.45 14.31
CA LEU A 546 15.03 26.85 13.95
C LEU A 546 14.12 27.54 14.96
N LYS A 547 14.35 28.84 15.16
CA LYS A 547 13.50 29.69 16.00
C LYS A 547 12.33 30.22 15.18
N LYS A 548 11.24 30.57 15.85
CA LYS A 548 10.04 31.17 15.20
C LYS A 548 10.32 32.49 14.48
N THR A 549 11.42 33.13 14.80
CA THR A 549 11.87 34.42 14.20
C THR A 549 12.68 34.24 12.95
N ASP A 550 13.25 33.05 12.74
CA ASP A 550 14.26 32.81 11.71
C ASP A 550 13.65 32.71 10.31
N ILE A 551 12.55 31.98 10.19
CA ILE A 551 11.83 31.80 8.91
C ILE A 551 10.36 32.05 9.11
N LYS A 552 9.77 32.86 8.22
CA LYS A 552 8.34 33.12 8.14
C LYS A 552 7.78 32.56 6.83
N ILE A 553 6.67 31.88 6.90
CA ILE A 553 5.89 31.43 5.74
C ILE A 553 4.52 32.12 5.83
N PRO A 554 4.28 33.16 5.02
CA PRO A 554 3.01 33.91 5.02
C PRO A 554 1.83 33.04 4.57
N LYS A 555 0.62 33.57 4.78
CA LYS A 555 -0.62 32.84 4.48
C LYS A 555 -0.76 32.51 3.00
N ASP A 556 -0.48 33.47 2.12
CA ASP A 556 -0.49 33.31 0.66
C ASP A 556 0.49 32.22 0.17
N THR A 557 1.65 32.12 0.82
CA THR A 557 2.63 31.06 0.51
C THR A 557 2.13 29.69 0.98
N LEU A 558 1.50 29.60 2.16
CA LEU A 558 0.88 28.35 2.63
C LEU A 558 -0.27 27.92 1.69
N GLU A 559 -1.09 28.86 1.24
CA GLU A 559 -2.14 28.61 0.25
C GLU A 559 -1.55 28.07 -1.06
N ALA A 560 -0.48 28.69 -1.57
CA ALA A 560 0.20 28.23 -2.76
C ALA A 560 0.83 26.82 -2.60
N ILE A 561 1.37 26.51 -1.42
CA ILE A 561 1.88 25.14 -1.15
C ILE A 561 0.72 24.14 -1.19
N ILE A 562 -0.39 24.44 -0.53
CA ILE A 562 -1.55 23.55 -0.47
C ILE A 562 -2.13 23.31 -1.87
N GLU A 563 -2.26 24.36 -2.68
CA GLU A 563 -2.90 24.30 -4.00
C GLU A 563 -2.03 23.68 -5.09
N SER A 564 -0.71 23.89 -5.02
CA SER A 564 0.19 23.53 -6.12
C SER A 564 1.16 22.38 -5.81
N TYR A 565 1.32 22.02 -4.54
CA TYR A 565 2.30 21.02 -4.11
C TYR A 565 1.75 19.92 -3.22
N THR A 566 0.44 19.95 -2.89
CA THR A 566 -0.22 18.90 -2.12
C THR A 566 -1.58 18.54 -2.70
N ARG A 567 -1.92 17.23 -2.63
CA ARG A 567 -3.25 16.72 -3.03
C ARG A 567 -3.70 15.67 -2.03
N GLU A 568 -4.11 16.15 -0.85
CA GLU A 568 -4.51 15.28 0.27
C GLU A 568 -5.71 15.87 1.02
N SER A 569 -6.51 15.01 1.65
CA SER A 569 -7.59 15.43 2.55
C SER A 569 -7.06 15.94 3.89
N GLY A 570 -5.95 15.41 4.36
CA GLY A 570 -5.30 15.80 5.62
C GLY A 570 -4.26 16.89 5.44
N VAL A 571 -3.26 16.87 6.33
CA VAL A 571 -2.15 17.85 6.37
C VAL A 571 -0.78 17.18 6.46
N ARG A 572 -0.68 15.87 6.20
CA ARG A 572 0.57 15.12 6.34
C ARG A 572 1.59 15.44 5.24
N GLU A 573 1.11 15.62 4.01
CA GLU A 573 1.95 16.01 2.89
C GLU A 573 2.36 17.48 3.02
N LEU A 574 1.43 18.35 3.44
CA LEU A 574 1.69 19.73 3.76
C LEU A 574 2.80 19.86 4.82
N GLU A 575 2.76 19.08 5.89
CA GLU A 575 3.80 19.01 6.90
C GLU A 575 5.16 18.67 6.29
N LYS A 576 5.20 17.64 5.41
CA LYS A 576 6.43 17.24 4.71
C LYS A 576 6.98 18.32 3.80
N LYS A 577 6.11 19.07 3.07
CA LYS A 577 6.55 20.17 2.19
C LYS A 577 7.08 21.35 3.02
N ILE A 578 6.41 21.71 4.10
CA ILE A 578 6.91 22.73 5.05
C ILE A 578 8.27 22.28 5.62
N GLY A 579 8.38 21.05 6.11
CA GLY A 579 9.63 20.51 6.62
C GLY A 579 10.75 20.50 5.57
N LYS A 580 10.43 20.25 4.28
CA LYS A 580 11.41 20.34 3.18
C LYS A 580 11.95 21.75 2.99
N ILE A 581 11.08 22.76 3.07
CA ILE A 581 11.47 24.19 2.98
C ILE A 581 12.40 24.53 4.14
N LEU A 582 12.00 24.20 5.37
CA LEU A 582 12.77 24.51 6.58
C LEU A 582 14.12 23.79 6.63
N ARG A 583 14.17 22.51 6.19
CA ARG A 583 15.45 21.78 6.08
C ARG A 583 16.41 22.42 5.09
N LYS A 584 15.92 22.89 3.93
CA LYS A 584 16.77 23.62 2.97
C LYS A 584 17.29 24.93 3.56
N SER A 585 16.42 25.67 4.26
CA SER A 585 16.82 26.91 4.93
C SER A 585 17.82 26.65 6.07
N ALA A 586 17.61 25.60 6.86
CA ALA A 586 18.53 25.18 7.92
C ALA A 586 19.90 24.75 7.35
N ARG A 587 19.91 24.00 6.24
CA ARG A 587 21.14 23.62 5.54
C ARG A 587 21.92 24.88 5.09
N GLN A 588 21.22 25.83 4.48
CA GLN A 588 21.83 27.09 4.03
C GLN A 588 22.44 27.85 5.20
N TYR A 589 21.70 28.01 6.30
CA TYR A 589 22.22 28.67 7.51
C TYR A 589 23.46 27.95 8.08
N ALA A 590 23.44 26.62 8.09
CA ALA A 590 24.56 25.81 8.58
C ALA A 590 25.80 25.94 7.67
N THR A 591 25.61 26.21 6.38
CA THR A 591 26.72 26.35 5.42
C THR A 591 27.26 27.79 5.41
N ASP A 592 26.37 28.79 5.34
CA ASP A 592 26.70 30.17 5.03
C ASP A 592 26.67 31.10 6.27
N GLY A 593 26.11 30.63 7.40
CA GLY A 593 25.97 31.40 8.65
C GLY A 593 24.84 32.44 8.64
N TYR A 594 24.08 32.54 7.56
CA TYR A 594 22.94 33.46 7.45
C TYR A 594 21.79 32.85 6.64
N PHE A 595 20.58 33.35 6.80
CA PHE A 595 19.42 33.01 5.98
C PHE A 595 19.35 33.92 4.76
N ALA A 596 19.42 33.40 3.55
CA ALA A 596 19.23 34.17 2.33
C ALA A 596 17.81 34.76 2.24
N LYS A 597 16.82 34.02 2.80
CA LYS A 597 15.42 34.43 2.85
C LYS A 597 14.87 34.13 4.22
N THR A 598 14.46 35.18 4.94
CA THR A 598 13.78 35.07 6.25
C THR A 598 12.25 34.99 6.10
N GLU A 599 11.72 35.39 4.93
CA GLU A 599 10.33 35.28 4.53
C GLU A 599 10.24 34.58 3.19
N ILE A 600 9.54 33.48 3.15
CA ILE A 600 9.37 32.65 1.94
C ILE A 600 8.09 33.07 1.24
N LYS A 601 8.21 33.62 0.04
CA LYS A 601 7.09 34.07 -0.81
C LYS A 601 6.64 32.96 -1.79
N PRO A 602 5.45 33.06 -2.39
CA PRO A 602 4.98 32.08 -3.38
C PRO A 602 5.95 31.88 -4.56
N ALA A 603 6.61 32.96 -5.01
CA ALA A 603 7.59 32.90 -6.08
C ALA A 603 8.86 32.09 -5.72
N ASP A 604 9.16 31.94 -4.44
CA ASP A 604 10.35 31.22 -3.96
C ASP A 604 10.09 29.70 -3.92
N LEU A 605 8.85 29.25 -3.97
CA LEU A 605 8.48 27.86 -3.82
C LEU A 605 9.14 26.95 -4.87
N TYR A 606 9.35 27.46 -6.07
CA TYR A 606 10.05 26.72 -7.13
C TYR A 606 11.48 26.33 -6.71
N GLU A 607 12.20 27.22 -6.05
CA GLU A 607 13.56 26.96 -5.56
C GLU A 607 13.58 25.90 -4.46
N PHE A 608 12.60 25.95 -3.55
CA PHE A 608 12.55 25.04 -2.41
C PHE A 608 11.91 23.68 -2.72
N LEU A 609 10.84 23.66 -3.48
CA LEU A 609 10.04 22.46 -3.72
C LEU A 609 10.23 21.87 -5.11
N GLY A 610 10.62 22.66 -6.10
CA GLY A 610 10.68 22.30 -7.51
C GLY A 610 9.46 22.82 -8.29
N ALA A 611 9.24 22.26 -9.47
CA ALA A 611 8.06 22.57 -10.27
C ALA A 611 6.76 22.26 -9.51
N PRO A 612 5.69 23.06 -9.69
CA PRO A 612 4.39 22.72 -9.15
C PRO A 612 3.95 21.34 -9.63
N GLU A 613 3.52 20.51 -8.67
CA GLU A 613 3.10 19.14 -8.95
C GLU A 613 1.65 19.09 -9.47
N TYR A 614 0.87 20.10 -9.12
CA TYR A 614 -0.55 20.20 -9.49
C TYR A 614 -0.85 21.55 -10.13
N THR A 615 -1.60 21.53 -11.22
CA THR A 615 -2.17 22.73 -11.82
C THR A 615 -3.55 22.98 -11.23
N ARG A 616 -3.87 24.27 -11.06
CA ARG A 616 -5.17 24.67 -10.54
C ARG A 616 -6.26 24.33 -11.54
N ASP A 617 -7.25 23.55 -11.11
CA ASP A 617 -8.48 23.36 -11.87
C ASP A 617 -9.20 24.71 -11.97
N LYS A 618 -9.22 25.27 -13.15
CA LYS A 618 -9.97 26.50 -13.44
C LYS A 618 -11.16 26.17 -14.31
N TYR A 619 -12.27 26.85 -14.04
CA TYR A 619 -13.41 26.82 -14.95
C TYR A 619 -12.97 27.28 -16.35
N GLN A 620 -13.24 26.46 -17.37
CA GLN A 620 -12.74 26.66 -18.74
C GLN A 620 -13.69 27.47 -19.63
N GLY A 621 -14.84 27.92 -19.10
CA GLY A 621 -15.85 28.64 -19.93
C GLY A 621 -16.97 27.73 -20.40
N ASN A 622 -17.83 28.28 -21.23
CA ASN A 622 -19.04 27.63 -21.76
C ASN A 622 -19.22 27.81 -23.26
N GLU A 623 -18.14 28.04 -24.00
CA GLU A 623 -18.19 28.39 -25.42
C GLU A 623 -18.55 27.19 -26.31
N TYR A 624 -18.33 25.97 -25.84
CA TYR A 624 -18.58 24.76 -26.61
C TYR A 624 -19.85 24.05 -26.15
N ALA A 625 -20.61 23.52 -27.11
CA ALA A 625 -21.72 22.63 -26.80
C ALA A 625 -21.22 21.30 -26.27
N GLY A 626 -21.98 20.74 -25.33
CA GLY A 626 -21.63 19.44 -24.75
C GLY A 626 -20.57 19.48 -23.67
N VAL A 627 -20.06 20.63 -23.26
CA VAL A 627 -19.09 20.77 -22.16
C VAL A 627 -19.79 21.26 -20.90
N VAL A 628 -19.79 20.44 -19.86
CA VAL A 628 -20.46 20.74 -18.57
C VAL A 628 -19.53 20.46 -17.41
N THR A 629 -19.56 21.34 -16.41
CA THR A 629 -18.78 21.16 -15.19
C THR A 629 -19.59 20.39 -14.15
N GLY A 630 -19.06 19.24 -13.75
CA GLY A 630 -19.54 18.45 -12.62
C GLY A 630 -18.69 18.65 -11.38
N LEU A 631 -19.17 18.12 -10.26
CA LEU A 631 -18.47 18.10 -8.98
C LEU A 631 -18.22 16.67 -8.53
N ALA A 632 -16.98 16.32 -8.34
CA ALA A 632 -16.52 15.04 -7.84
C ALA A 632 -16.03 15.14 -6.39
N TRP A 633 -16.13 14.03 -5.70
CA TRP A 633 -15.48 13.82 -4.41
C TRP A 633 -14.51 12.65 -4.55
N THR A 634 -13.30 12.83 -4.04
CA THR A 634 -12.24 11.84 -4.03
C THR A 634 -11.67 11.68 -2.61
N ALA A 635 -10.90 10.62 -2.38
CA ALA A 635 -10.22 10.41 -1.10
C ALA A 635 -9.29 11.58 -0.70
N VAL A 636 -8.93 12.45 -1.64
CA VAL A 636 -8.06 13.62 -1.42
C VAL A 636 -8.81 14.94 -1.34
N GLY A 637 -10.12 14.94 -1.49
CA GLY A 637 -10.98 16.12 -1.40
C GLY A 637 -11.95 16.26 -2.56
N GLY A 638 -12.60 17.42 -2.68
CA GLY A 638 -13.46 17.74 -3.80
C GLY A 638 -12.70 18.29 -5.00
N GLU A 639 -13.15 17.95 -6.19
CA GLU A 639 -12.59 18.40 -7.48
C GLU A 639 -13.71 18.78 -8.42
N ILE A 640 -13.43 19.68 -9.38
CA ILE A 640 -14.29 19.87 -10.53
C ILE A 640 -13.92 18.84 -11.59
N LEU A 641 -14.88 18.37 -12.31
CA LEU A 641 -14.67 17.52 -13.48
C LEU A 641 -15.41 18.08 -14.68
N PHE A 642 -14.82 17.94 -15.84
CA PHE A 642 -15.50 18.29 -17.08
C PHE A 642 -16.10 17.04 -17.71
N VAL A 643 -17.33 17.16 -18.19
CA VAL A 643 -17.97 16.14 -19.02
C VAL A 643 -18.12 16.74 -20.39
N GLU A 644 -17.51 16.12 -21.37
CA GLU A 644 -17.48 16.57 -22.75
C GLU A 644 -18.24 15.58 -23.62
N THR A 645 -19.25 16.03 -24.32
CA THR A 645 -20.01 15.22 -25.28
C THR A 645 -19.76 15.73 -26.71
N SER A 646 -19.30 14.84 -27.57
CA SER A 646 -19.12 15.09 -29.00
C SER A 646 -20.05 14.22 -29.84
N LEU A 647 -20.49 14.76 -30.95
CA LEU A 647 -21.37 14.09 -31.88
C LEU A 647 -20.64 13.86 -33.22
N SER A 648 -20.77 12.67 -33.78
CA SER A 648 -20.23 12.33 -35.10
C SER A 648 -21.28 11.61 -35.92
N ARG A 649 -21.32 11.88 -37.25
CA ARG A 649 -22.24 11.17 -38.13
C ARG A 649 -21.92 9.69 -38.18
N GLY A 650 -22.95 8.84 -38.02
CA GLY A 650 -22.81 7.41 -38.08
C GLY A 650 -24.14 6.70 -38.03
N LYS A 651 -24.22 5.47 -38.53
CA LYS A 651 -25.43 4.66 -38.51
C LYS A 651 -25.45 3.90 -37.17
N GLY A 652 -26.52 4.10 -36.37
CA GLY A 652 -26.84 3.28 -35.24
C GLY A 652 -26.32 3.77 -33.88
N ALA A 653 -26.56 5.03 -33.51
CA ALA A 653 -26.47 5.62 -32.13
C ALA A 653 -25.49 4.95 -31.18
N ARG A 654 -24.24 4.77 -31.58
CA ARG A 654 -23.21 4.17 -30.75
C ARG A 654 -22.82 5.15 -29.65
N LEU A 655 -22.97 4.72 -28.38
CA LEU A 655 -22.42 5.45 -27.24
C LEU A 655 -20.98 4.97 -27.01
N THR A 656 -20.03 5.89 -27.07
CA THR A 656 -18.64 5.64 -26.71
C THR A 656 -18.32 6.40 -25.43
N LEU A 657 -17.69 5.75 -24.47
CA LEU A 657 -17.33 6.33 -23.17
C LEU A 657 -15.81 6.24 -23.00
N THR A 658 -15.16 7.35 -22.66
CA THR A 658 -13.72 7.41 -22.40
C THR A 658 -13.40 8.28 -21.18
N GLY A 659 -12.23 8.11 -20.57
CA GLY A 659 -11.81 8.88 -19.39
C GLY A 659 -11.61 8.02 -18.13
N ASN A 660 -11.36 6.71 -18.29
CA ASN A 660 -11.15 5.75 -17.19
C ASN A 660 -12.32 5.73 -16.20
N LEU A 661 -13.54 5.54 -16.76
CA LEU A 661 -14.78 5.52 -16.02
C LEU A 661 -15.01 4.13 -15.40
N GLY A 662 -15.37 4.07 -14.12
CA GLY A 662 -15.85 2.88 -13.46
C GLY A 662 -17.26 2.47 -13.93
N ASP A 663 -17.73 1.31 -13.50
CA ASP A 663 -18.96 0.73 -14.02
C ASP A 663 -20.20 1.52 -13.63
N VAL A 664 -20.25 2.06 -12.40
CA VAL A 664 -21.37 2.91 -11.95
C VAL A 664 -21.46 4.20 -12.76
N MET A 665 -20.32 4.79 -13.11
CA MET A 665 -20.29 6.01 -13.92
C MET A 665 -20.66 5.75 -15.37
N LYS A 666 -20.29 4.59 -15.93
CA LYS A 666 -20.74 4.14 -17.27
C LYS A 666 -22.25 3.89 -17.30
N GLU A 667 -22.80 3.28 -16.26
CA GLU A 667 -24.23 3.09 -16.09
C GLU A 667 -24.97 4.43 -16.04
N SER A 668 -24.46 5.40 -15.28
CA SER A 668 -25.02 6.76 -15.23
C SER A 668 -25.06 7.44 -16.60
N ALA A 669 -24.05 7.24 -17.44
CA ALA A 669 -23.99 7.77 -18.80
C ALA A 669 -25.07 7.12 -19.71
N MET A 670 -25.23 5.81 -19.59
CA MET A 670 -26.29 5.08 -20.31
C MET A 670 -27.68 5.53 -19.87
N LEU A 671 -27.94 5.65 -18.56
CA LEU A 671 -29.20 6.14 -18.01
C LEU A 671 -29.51 7.55 -18.50
N ALA A 672 -28.52 8.43 -18.52
CA ALA A 672 -28.67 9.80 -19.04
C ALA A 672 -29.08 9.82 -20.51
N LEU A 673 -28.46 8.99 -21.34
CA LEU A 673 -28.79 8.89 -22.76
C LEU A 673 -30.20 8.31 -22.99
N GLU A 674 -30.52 7.21 -22.30
CA GLU A 674 -31.84 6.57 -22.45
C GLU A 674 -32.97 7.49 -21.96
N TYR A 675 -32.73 8.28 -20.89
CA TYR A 675 -33.69 9.29 -20.48
C TYR A 675 -33.95 10.33 -21.58
N ILE A 676 -32.89 10.86 -22.20
CA ILE A 676 -33.03 11.87 -23.26
C ILE A 676 -33.72 11.29 -24.49
N LYS A 677 -33.41 10.05 -24.87
CA LYS A 677 -34.11 9.35 -25.98
C LYS A 677 -35.60 9.23 -25.70
N ALA A 678 -35.97 8.73 -24.50
CA ALA A 678 -37.35 8.55 -24.11
C ALA A 678 -38.13 9.87 -23.98
N HIS A 679 -37.43 10.99 -23.83
CA HIS A 679 -38.04 12.31 -23.60
C HIS A 679 -37.51 13.36 -24.56
N ALA A 680 -37.22 12.99 -25.81
CA ALA A 680 -36.62 13.87 -26.82
C ALA A 680 -37.45 15.14 -27.07
N SER A 681 -38.78 15.04 -26.92
CA SER A 681 -39.74 16.16 -27.05
C SER A 681 -39.50 17.31 -26.05
N ILE A 682 -38.96 17.02 -24.83
CA ILE A 682 -38.66 18.05 -23.83
C ILE A 682 -37.61 19.04 -24.34
N LEU A 683 -36.67 18.55 -25.15
CA LEU A 683 -35.59 19.31 -25.73
C LEU A 683 -35.87 19.73 -27.18
N ASN A 684 -37.09 19.50 -27.68
CA ASN A 684 -37.50 19.70 -29.09
C ASN A 684 -36.55 18.98 -30.06
N LEU A 685 -36.11 17.78 -29.74
CA LEU A 685 -35.25 16.95 -30.57
C LEU A 685 -36.10 16.06 -31.49
N ASN A 686 -35.62 15.87 -32.72
CA ASN A 686 -36.14 14.83 -33.60
C ASN A 686 -35.53 13.47 -33.20
N GLU A 687 -36.36 12.44 -33.01
CA GLU A 687 -35.90 11.10 -32.65
C GLU A 687 -34.93 10.49 -33.64
N ASP A 688 -35.03 10.86 -34.96
CA ASP A 688 -34.09 10.43 -36.00
C ASP A 688 -32.62 10.83 -35.73
N ILE A 689 -32.38 11.79 -34.84
CA ILE A 689 -31.01 12.17 -34.44
C ILE A 689 -30.28 10.99 -33.87
N PHE A 690 -30.92 10.18 -33.03
CA PHE A 690 -30.30 9.06 -32.35
C PHE A 690 -29.91 7.90 -33.29
N ASP A 691 -30.52 7.82 -34.49
CA ASP A 691 -30.18 6.79 -35.47
C ASP A 691 -29.04 7.24 -36.41
N ASN A 692 -28.80 8.54 -36.52
CA ASN A 692 -27.88 9.12 -37.50
C ASN A 692 -26.60 9.72 -36.90
N TRP A 693 -26.52 9.77 -35.56
CA TRP A 693 -25.35 10.36 -34.87
C TRP A 693 -24.85 9.44 -33.79
N ASN A 694 -23.54 9.18 -33.83
CA ASN A 694 -22.82 8.53 -32.72
C ASN A 694 -22.53 9.56 -31.64
N ILE A 695 -22.58 9.12 -30.40
CA ILE A 695 -22.37 9.95 -29.21
C ILE A 695 -21.11 9.48 -28.53
N HIS A 696 -20.22 10.42 -28.27
CA HIS A 696 -19.00 10.16 -27.50
C HIS A 696 -18.98 11.05 -26.26
N ILE A 697 -18.98 10.45 -25.08
CA ILE A 697 -18.78 11.16 -23.80
C ILE A 697 -17.35 10.91 -23.34
N HIS A 698 -16.63 11.99 -23.11
CA HIS A 698 -15.28 11.97 -22.57
C HIS A 698 -15.24 12.72 -21.25
N VAL A 699 -14.56 12.14 -20.26
CA VAL A 699 -14.24 12.82 -19.00
C VAL A 699 -12.73 12.93 -18.90
N PRO A 700 -12.14 14.12 -19.10
CA PRO A 700 -10.70 14.34 -19.10
C PRO A 700 -9.97 13.80 -17.88
N GLU A 701 -8.62 13.73 -17.92
CA GLU A 701 -7.74 13.15 -16.92
C GLU A 701 -7.91 11.63 -16.76
N GLY A 702 -7.76 10.88 -17.85
CA GLY A 702 -7.89 9.43 -17.89
C GLY A 702 -6.93 8.64 -17.02
N ALA A 703 -5.87 9.27 -16.50
CA ALA A 703 -4.95 8.64 -15.54
C ALA A 703 -5.59 8.38 -14.16
N ILE A 704 -6.65 9.11 -13.82
CA ILE A 704 -7.35 9.00 -12.53
C ILE A 704 -8.64 8.21 -12.75
N PRO A 705 -8.81 7.07 -12.07
CA PRO A 705 -10.09 6.34 -12.11
C PRO A 705 -11.22 7.20 -11.54
N LYS A 706 -12.35 7.23 -12.26
CA LYS A 706 -13.54 7.97 -11.85
C LYS A 706 -14.72 7.03 -11.78
N ASP A 707 -15.37 6.99 -10.64
CA ASP A 707 -16.57 6.17 -10.47
C ASP A 707 -17.59 6.86 -9.57
N GLY A 708 -18.85 6.45 -9.71
CA GLY A 708 -19.95 6.91 -8.89
C GLY A 708 -21.12 7.53 -9.68
N PRO A 709 -22.33 7.56 -9.10
CA PRO A 709 -23.53 7.99 -9.78
C PRO A 709 -23.70 9.52 -9.82
N SER A 710 -22.88 10.27 -9.08
CA SER A 710 -23.07 11.71 -8.82
C SER A 710 -22.88 12.63 -10.04
N ALA A 711 -22.37 12.11 -11.15
CA ALA A 711 -22.22 12.81 -12.42
C ALA A 711 -23.44 12.66 -13.34
N GLY A 712 -24.49 11.97 -12.93
CA GLY A 712 -25.63 11.63 -13.77
C GLY A 712 -26.32 12.86 -14.39
N ILE A 713 -26.64 13.88 -13.60
CA ILE A 713 -27.23 15.12 -14.12
C ILE A 713 -26.24 15.91 -14.97
N THR A 714 -24.96 15.83 -14.71
CA THR A 714 -23.89 16.46 -15.51
C THR A 714 -23.82 15.84 -16.90
N MET A 715 -23.85 14.52 -16.97
CA MET A 715 -23.85 13.77 -18.24
C MET A 715 -25.11 14.02 -19.04
N ALA A 716 -26.28 14.03 -18.38
CA ALA A 716 -27.54 14.35 -19.04
C ALA A 716 -27.55 15.79 -19.62
N THR A 717 -27.01 16.76 -18.88
CA THR A 717 -26.93 18.14 -19.33
C THR A 717 -25.90 18.30 -20.46
N SER A 718 -24.77 17.58 -20.41
CA SER A 718 -23.78 17.55 -21.47
C SER A 718 -24.35 16.97 -22.76
N LEU A 719 -25.09 15.86 -22.68
CA LEU A 719 -25.80 15.28 -23.79
C LEU A 719 -26.87 16.25 -24.36
N ALA A 720 -27.68 16.86 -23.48
CA ALA A 720 -28.72 17.79 -23.87
C ALA A 720 -28.13 19.05 -24.57
N SER A 721 -27.01 19.57 -24.04
CA SER A 721 -26.28 20.69 -24.67
C SER A 721 -25.74 20.31 -26.07
N ALA A 722 -25.09 19.13 -26.16
CA ALA A 722 -24.57 18.64 -27.44
C ALA A 722 -25.66 18.42 -28.50
N LEU A 723 -26.77 17.78 -28.11
CA LEU A 723 -27.88 17.46 -28.99
C LEU A 723 -28.70 18.69 -29.39
N THR A 724 -28.77 19.73 -28.56
CA THR A 724 -29.48 20.99 -28.87
C THR A 724 -28.57 22.07 -29.41
N GLN A 725 -27.27 21.89 -29.32
CA GLN A 725 -26.22 22.88 -29.62
C GLN A 725 -26.35 24.19 -28.80
N ARG A 726 -27.01 24.12 -27.65
CA ARG A 726 -27.24 25.24 -26.72
C ARG A 726 -26.08 25.36 -25.76
N LYS A 727 -25.66 26.57 -25.43
CA LYS A 727 -24.65 26.86 -24.42
C LYS A 727 -25.15 26.49 -23.05
N VAL A 728 -24.25 25.97 -22.20
CA VAL A 728 -24.48 25.82 -20.78
C VAL A 728 -24.19 27.16 -20.09
N LYS A 729 -24.93 27.48 -19.03
CA LYS A 729 -24.74 28.71 -18.25
C LYS A 729 -23.32 28.81 -17.71
N ALA A 730 -22.70 30.00 -17.82
CA ALA A 730 -21.34 30.22 -17.35
C ALA A 730 -21.24 30.15 -15.82
N ASN A 731 -20.08 29.73 -15.31
CA ASN A 731 -19.79 29.60 -13.87
C ASN A 731 -20.79 28.74 -13.10
N LEU A 732 -21.40 27.76 -13.78
CA LEU A 732 -22.30 26.78 -13.23
C LEU A 732 -21.61 25.42 -13.09
N ALA A 733 -21.83 24.76 -11.97
CA ALA A 733 -21.48 23.36 -11.78
C ALA A 733 -22.67 22.58 -11.22
N MET A 734 -22.63 21.27 -11.33
CA MET A 734 -23.72 20.45 -10.86
C MET A 734 -23.26 19.12 -10.29
N THR A 735 -24.11 18.54 -9.43
CA THR A 735 -23.92 17.20 -8.89
C THR A 735 -25.25 16.59 -8.54
N GLY A 736 -25.46 15.36 -8.92
CA GLY A 736 -26.71 14.62 -8.62
C GLY A 736 -26.76 13.32 -9.42
N GLU A 737 -27.42 12.34 -8.86
CA GLU A 737 -27.74 11.08 -9.52
C GLU A 737 -29.05 11.24 -10.28
N ILE A 738 -29.15 10.66 -11.48
CA ILE A 738 -30.36 10.66 -12.29
C ILE A 738 -31.00 9.27 -12.31
N THR A 739 -32.31 9.20 -12.25
CA THR A 739 -33.06 7.97 -12.48
C THR A 739 -33.66 7.92 -13.88
N LEU A 740 -34.08 6.74 -14.34
CA LEU A 740 -34.81 6.58 -15.62
C LEU A 740 -36.10 7.41 -15.74
N ARG A 741 -36.69 7.85 -14.62
CA ARG A 741 -37.87 8.71 -14.57
C ARG A 741 -37.51 10.21 -14.52
N GLY A 742 -36.24 10.56 -14.53
CA GLY A 742 -35.75 11.94 -14.45
C GLY A 742 -35.68 12.51 -13.03
N LYS A 743 -35.95 11.72 -11.97
CA LYS A 743 -35.81 12.20 -10.61
C LYS A 743 -34.31 12.41 -10.30
N VAL A 744 -33.98 13.52 -9.62
CA VAL A 744 -32.63 13.83 -9.16
C VAL A 744 -32.48 13.41 -7.71
N LEU A 745 -31.61 12.43 -7.48
CA LEU A 745 -31.34 11.87 -6.16
C LEU A 745 -30.19 12.58 -5.46
N PRO A 746 -30.17 12.57 -4.10
CA PRO A 746 -29.10 13.17 -3.32
C PRO A 746 -27.80 12.37 -3.45
N VAL A 747 -26.69 13.08 -3.27
CA VAL A 747 -25.33 12.54 -3.38
C VAL A 747 -24.48 12.92 -2.18
N GLY A 748 -23.41 12.14 -1.92
CA GLY A 748 -22.48 12.38 -0.82
C GLY A 748 -21.36 13.37 -1.17
N GLY A 749 -20.54 13.70 -0.15
CA GLY A 749 -19.37 14.57 -0.30
C GLY A 749 -19.71 16.04 -0.64
N ILE A 750 -20.83 16.52 -0.17
CA ILE A 750 -21.36 17.86 -0.54
C ILE A 750 -20.42 18.97 -0.09
N LYS A 751 -19.90 18.91 1.15
CA LYS A 751 -18.97 19.91 1.66
C LYS A 751 -17.74 20.07 0.75
N GLU A 752 -17.10 18.96 0.44
CA GLU A 752 -15.90 18.93 -0.41
C GLU A 752 -16.18 19.41 -1.83
N LYS A 753 -17.31 19.01 -2.41
CA LYS A 753 -17.76 19.42 -3.74
C LYS A 753 -17.98 20.93 -3.84
N ILE A 754 -18.63 21.52 -2.83
CA ILE A 754 -18.88 22.96 -2.80
C ILE A 754 -17.60 23.76 -2.68
N LEU A 755 -16.67 23.28 -1.85
CA LEU A 755 -15.38 23.92 -1.69
C LEU A 755 -14.53 23.83 -2.97
N ALA A 756 -14.61 22.74 -3.70
CA ALA A 756 -13.99 22.62 -5.01
C ALA A 756 -14.59 23.62 -6.00
N ALA A 757 -15.93 23.71 -6.07
CA ALA A 757 -16.62 24.66 -6.91
C ALA A 757 -16.19 26.11 -6.61
N LYS A 758 -16.13 26.47 -5.32
CA LYS A 758 -15.69 27.80 -4.88
C LYS A 758 -14.25 28.11 -5.30
N ARG A 759 -13.33 27.16 -5.11
CA ARG A 759 -11.92 27.29 -5.54
C ARG A 759 -11.79 27.47 -7.06
N ALA A 760 -12.60 26.75 -7.83
CA ALA A 760 -12.62 26.85 -9.29
C ALA A 760 -13.28 28.13 -9.81
N GLY A 761 -13.84 28.98 -8.95
CA GLY A 761 -14.50 30.22 -9.33
C GLY A 761 -15.95 30.05 -9.81
N ILE A 762 -16.56 28.90 -9.59
CA ILE A 762 -17.98 28.62 -9.83
C ILE A 762 -18.81 29.52 -8.90
N LYS A 763 -19.93 30.00 -9.41
CA LYS A 763 -20.85 30.87 -8.68
C LYS A 763 -22.20 30.23 -8.40
N GLU A 764 -22.62 29.32 -9.27
CA GLU A 764 -23.91 28.67 -9.18
C GLU A 764 -23.75 27.15 -9.15
N ILE A 765 -24.51 26.47 -8.31
CA ILE A 765 -24.44 25.02 -8.14
C ILE A 765 -25.85 24.44 -8.20
N ILE A 766 -26.07 23.45 -9.08
CA ILE A 766 -27.30 22.65 -9.14
C ILE A 766 -27.09 21.35 -8.37
N MET A 767 -28.04 21.02 -7.52
CA MET A 767 -28.05 19.76 -6.75
C MET A 767 -29.45 19.30 -6.38
N SER A 768 -29.59 18.05 -5.94
CA SER A 768 -30.85 17.54 -5.44
C SER A 768 -31.40 18.38 -4.28
N ALA A 769 -32.70 18.60 -4.25
CA ALA A 769 -33.37 19.27 -3.15
C ALA A 769 -33.15 18.57 -1.80
N GLU A 770 -32.98 17.26 -1.81
CA GLU A 770 -32.70 16.49 -0.61
C GLU A 770 -31.29 16.77 0.00
N ASN A 771 -30.35 17.34 -0.79
CA ASN A 771 -29.05 17.76 -0.33
C ASN A 771 -29.06 19.12 0.42
N LYS A 772 -30.20 19.83 0.50
CA LYS A 772 -30.30 21.08 1.24
C LYS A 772 -29.85 20.92 2.71
N LYS A 773 -30.23 19.82 3.34
CA LYS A 773 -29.80 19.50 4.71
C LYS A 773 -28.27 19.49 4.90
N ASN A 774 -27.54 19.06 3.87
CA ASN A 774 -26.07 19.03 3.91
C ASN A 774 -25.48 20.44 3.76
N ILE A 775 -26.16 21.34 3.05
CA ILE A 775 -25.79 22.75 2.93
C ILE A 775 -26.00 23.48 4.24
N ASP A 776 -27.14 23.25 4.89
CA ASP A 776 -27.48 23.88 6.16
C ASP A 776 -26.49 23.51 7.30
N GLU A 777 -25.72 22.44 7.12
CA GLU A 777 -24.67 22.02 8.04
C GLU A 777 -23.30 22.69 7.78
N ILE A 778 -23.16 23.40 6.64
CA ILE A 778 -21.89 24.04 6.25
C ILE A 778 -21.92 25.49 6.79
N GLN A 779 -20.81 25.91 7.39
CA GLN A 779 -20.70 27.28 7.90
C GLN A 779 -20.83 28.33 6.79
N ASP A 780 -21.56 29.41 7.05
CA ASP A 780 -21.87 30.48 6.10
C ASP A 780 -20.65 31.09 5.41
N ILE A 781 -19.50 31.12 6.08
CA ILE A 781 -18.26 31.65 5.53
C ILE A 781 -17.83 30.90 4.25
N TYR A 782 -18.17 29.61 4.16
CA TYR A 782 -17.84 28.76 3.02
C TYR A 782 -18.88 28.88 1.88
N LEU A 783 -20.10 29.24 2.22
CA LEU A 783 -21.22 29.40 1.27
C LEU A 783 -21.24 30.78 0.63
N LYS A 784 -20.58 31.77 1.23
CA LYS A 784 -20.58 33.15 0.76
C LYS A 784 -20.11 33.24 -0.70
N GLY A 785 -20.94 33.84 -1.55
CA GLY A 785 -20.68 34.05 -2.98
C GLY A 785 -21.11 32.91 -3.88
N LEU A 786 -21.77 31.87 -3.33
CA LEU A 786 -22.36 30.77 -4.06
C LEU A 786 -23.89 30.88 -4.03
N GLN A 787 -24.51 30.54 -5.15
CA GLN A 787 -25.95 30.41 -5.30
C GLN A 787 -26.28 28.94 -5.53
N PHE A 788 -27.26 28.42 -4.80
CA PHE A 788 -27.67 27.02 -4.88
C PHE A 788 -29.03 26.88 -5.55
N HIS A 789 -29.13 25.97 -6.52
CA HIS A 789 -30.36 25.59 -7.18
C HIS A 789 -30.73 24.19 -6.76
N TYR A 790 -31.80 24.06 -5.99
CA TYR A 790 -32.29 22.78 -5.49
C TYR A 790 -33.36 22.24 -6.44
N VAL A 791 -33.12 21.07 -7.01
CA VAL A 791 -33.95 20.46 -8.05
C VAL A 791 -34.41 19.07 -7.64
N ASN A 792 -35.58 18.66 -8.15
CA ASN A 792 -36.14 17.33 -7.95
C ASN A 792 -36.18 16.53 -9.26
N ASP A 793 -36.22 17.22 -10.40
CA ASP A 793 -36.36 16.61 -11.72
C ASP A 793 -35.31 17.18 -12.69
N ILE A 794 -34.83 16.35 -13.60
CA ILE A 794 -33.83 16.73 -14.60
C ILE A 794 -34.31 17.85 -15.54
N LYS A 795 -35.62 18.00 -15.71
CA LYS A 795 -36.21 19.12 -16.50
C LYS A 795 -35.87 20.47 -15.87
N GLU A 796 -35.90 20.55 -14.56
CA GLU A 796 -35.49 21.76 -13.82
C GLU A 796 -34.00 22.03 -14.03
N VAL A 797 -33.19 20.98 -14.07
CA VAL A 797 -31.75 21.10 -14.36
C VAL A 797 -31.56 21.71 -15.76
N PHE A 798 -32.22 21.18 -16.78
CA PHE A 798 -32.12 21.68 -18.14
C PHE A 798 -32.61 23.15 -18.27
N ALA A 799 -33.70 23.50 -17.59
CA ALA A 799 -34.22 24.85 -17.57
C ALA A 799 -33.26 25.89 -16.96
N ILE A 800 -32.49 25.46 -15.92
CA ILE A 800 -31.52 26.33 -15.26
C ILE A 800 -30.18 26.35 -15.99
N ALA A 801 -29.76 25.19 -16.50
CA ALA A 801 -28.39 25.01 -17.04
C ALA A 801 -28.25 25.41 -18.51
N LEU A 802 -29.27 25.15 -19.36
CA LEU A 802 -29.20 25.44 -20.77
C LEU A 802 -29.70 26.85 -21.07
N THR A 803 -28.87 27.63 -21.74
CA THR A 803 -29.29 28.97 -22.25
C THR A 803 -30.08 28.85 -23.57
N ASP A 804 -30.74 29.90 -24.01
CA ASP A 804 -31.37 29.91 -25.32
C ASP A 804 -30.37 30.17 -26.47
N GLU A 805 -29.14 30.54 -26.13
CA GLU A 805 -28.09 30.79 -27.12
C GLU A 805 -27.47 29.49 -27.61
N LYS A 806 -27.33 29.37 -28.93
CA LYS A 806 -26.50 28.32 -29.53
C LYS A 806 -25.04 28.72 -29.54
N VAL A 807 -24.17 27.70 -29.59
CA VAL A 807 -22.73 27.93 -29.76
C VAL A 807 -22.44 28.52 -31.13
N ALA A 808 -21.32 29.24 -31.26
CA ALA A 808 -20.94 29.93 -32.51
C ALA A 808 -20.82 28.96 -33.70
N ASP A 809 -20.28 27.78 -33.47
CA ASP A 809 -20.06 26.74 -34.48
C ASP A 809 -21.13 25.64 -34.39
N ALA A 810 -22.40 26.00 -34.21
CA ALA A 810 -23.48 25.04 -34.05
C ALA A 810 -23.59 24.10 -35.25
N ILE A 811 -23.52 22.81 -34.98
CA ILE A 811 -23.66 21.73 -35.96
C ILE A 811 -25.15 21.63 -36.37
N ASP A 812 -25.43 21.59 -37.67
CA ASP A 812 -26.77 21.26 -38.16
C ASP A 812 -27.04 19.76 -38.00
N LEU A 813 -27.84 19.44 -37.02
CA LEU A 813 -28.23 18.06 -36.67
C LEU A 813 -29.49 17.61 -37.43
N SER A 814 -30.02 18.46 -38.37
CA SER A 814 -31.21 18.10 -39.15
C SER A 814 -30.94 16.87 -40.01
N VAL A 815 -31.81 15.90 -39.90
CA VAL A 815 -31.79 14.71 -40.75
C VAL A 815 -32.55 15.08 -42.05
N LYS A 816 -31.81 15.24 -43.14
CA LYS A 816 -32.47 15.38 -44.46
C LYS A 816 -33.21 14.07 -44.77
N LYS A 817 -34.54 14.07 -44.79
CA LYS A 817 -35.26 12.94 -45.36
C LYS A 817 -34.74 12.71 -46.77
N PRO A 818 -34.44 11.46 -47.17
CA PRO A 818 -34.14 11.19 -48.56
C PRO A 818 -35.37 11.67 -49.38
N SER A 819 -35.14 12.57 -50.35
CA SER A 819 -36.12 12.92 -51.31
C SER A 819 -36.67 11.64 -51.95
N GLN A 820 -37.94 11.36 -51.77
CA GLN A 820 -38.61 10.31 -52.52
C GLN A 820 -38.50 10.69 -53.99
N GLU A 821 -37.57 10.08 -54.73
CA GLU A 821 -37.62 9.96 -56.18
C GLU A 821 -38.35 8.69 -56.54
#